data_9bea71bdb23b3bb58dc0c16f3345f1fd
#
_entry.id   9bea71bdb23b3bb58dc0c16f3345f1fd
#
_cell.length_a   1.000
_cell.length_b   1.000
_cell.length_c   1.000
_cell.angle_alpha   90.00
_cell.angle_beta   90.00
_cell.angle_gamma   90.00
#
_symmetry.space_group_name_H-M   'P 1'
#
loop_
_entity.id
_entity.type
_entity.pdbx_description
1 polymer ?
#
loop_
_entity_poly.entity_id
_entity_poly.type
_entity_poly.pdbx_seq_one_letter_code
_entity_poly.pdbx_strand_id
1 'polypeptide(L)'
;MTIHFHIEYRTAFGEELSLCFMDNDEVKTLRMTTVDGVDWWCDLSLRTSTPNLIYYYKVTTDGTFERSEWLTVKHVLDFTCTAATEYHVYDRWNDMPEDSYLYSSAFTDCINHQVPQPLKSTSFARTLRLIVRAPQLRDGERLAVIGAQKALGEWCPDKAVPMTLHNHCEWAVDIDAEQLHGEPIELKFVVTNASGHVMMWECSSNRTIALPDMNKGATVVYTLDQAFFEIWNRRLAGTLVPVFSLRTKKSAGVGDFGDLKMMIDLMAKTGQRVLQLLPINDTTITHTWTDSYPYSCISIFAIHPQYADLRALPELKDKDARNEAEAERRRLNALPQIDYEKVNAFKLDYLGKVYQQEGKKMMKSAKFKAFFQETQSWLVPYAQYSWLRNENGTADFSQWKDHNVWNEADRALLSDPRTKEYQTVAFFYFVQYVLSAQMKDAHEYAKQKGVILKGDIPIGVNRYSCDVWMEPKYFNLNGQAGAPPDDFSVNGQNWGFPTYNWDEMLKDGCQWWVRRFQNMSQFFDAYRIDHVLGFFRIWEIPLDCVYGLTGQFAPSQAISREEIMQYGLNFQEERFTQPFITDWVLDRVFHGRADEVRSEYLERIDGERYRMKPEFDTQRKIEAHFAGATQQEDLWLRDGLYSLVSDVLFVRDRNRADMFHPRISAQFDFIYESLYDNDKQAFNRLYNDYYYRRNNQFWYREAMKKLPKLVQATRMLVCAEDLGMVPDCVSWVMKQLRILSLELQSMPKSPTTRFGHLSQNPYCSVCTISSHDMPTLRQWWDEDYERTQDYYNSMLYREGPAPHPLPGWLAEDIIARHLDSPSMLCVLSLQDWLAMSERLRLPDADADAERINVPANPKHYWRYRMHLNIEDLMADAKFTDELSTLIRQSGR
;
A
#
# COMPACT_ATOMS: atom_id res chain seq x y z
N MET A 1 -41.50 -9.64 3.33
CA MET A 1 -40.90 -10.81 3.94
C MET A 1 -40.35 -10.47 5.31
N THR A 2 -40.35 -11.43 6.19
CA THR A 2 -39.87 -11.26 7.57
C THR A 2 -38.64 -12.14 7.78
N ILE A 3 -37.66 -11.60 8.46
CA ILE A 3 -36.40 -12.30 8.73
C ILE A 3 -36.18 -12.26 10.24
N HIS A 4 -36.04 -13.43 10.82
CA HIS A 4 -35.74 -13.64 12.24
C HIS A 4 -34.25 -13.98 12.35
N PHE A 5 -33.44 -13.06 12.87
CA PHE A 5 -32.01 -13.27 13.09
C PHE A 5 -31.74 -13.82 14.48
N HIS A 6 -30.89 -14.84 14.56
CA HIS A 6 -30.41 -15.45 15.78
C HIS A 6 -28.88 -15.58 15.67
N ILE A 7 -28.19 -15.18 16.74
CA ILE A 7 -26.74 -15.34 16.86
C ILE A 7 -26.36 -15.66 18.31
N GLU A 8 -25.54 -16.68 18.46
CA GLU A 8 -24.92 -17.00 19.75
C GLU A 8 -23.62 -16.22 19.89
N TYR A 9 -23.60 -15.23 20.78
CA TYR A 9 -22.44 -14.40 21.03
C TYR A 9 -22.40 -13.90 22.47
N ARG A 10 -21.38 -14.32 23.22
CA ARG A 10 -21.28 -13.92 24.63
C ARG A 10 -20.84 -12.48 24.79
N THR A 11 -21.63 -11.66 25.40
CA THR A 11 -21.35 -10.25 25.74
C THR A 11 -21.13 -10.08 27.23
N ALA A 12 -20.42 -9.02 27.63
CA ALA A 12 -20.31 -8.57 29.02
C ALA A 12 -21.47 -7.65 29.38
N PHE A 13 -21.67 -7.45 30.68
CA PHE A 13 -22.68 -6.49 31.17
C PHE A 13 -22.36 -5.07 30.66
N GLY A 14 -23.36 -4.40 30.08
CA GLY A 14 -23.21 -3.08 29.49
C GLY A 14 -22.86 -3.12 27.98
N GLU A 15 -22.60 -4.30 27.42
CA GLU A 15 -22.45 -4.46 25.95
C GLU A 15 -23.80 -4.73 25.30
N GLU A 16 -23.98 -4.14 24.11
CA GLU A 16 -25.18 -4.30 23.28
C GLU A 16 -24.79 -4.81 21.90
N LEU A 17 -25.46 -5.87 21.42
CA LEU A 17 -25.29 -6.40 20.07
C LEU A 17 -26.31 -5.76 19.13
N SER A 18 -25.87 -5.40 17.95
CA SER A 18 -26.70 -4.81 16.90
C SER A 18 -26.43 -5.46 15.54
N LEU A 19 -27.50 -5.63 14.77
CA LEU A 19 -27.46 -5.98 13.36
C LEU A 19 -27.31 -4.70 12.54
N CYS A 20 -26.28 -4.62 11.70
CA CYS A 20 -26.03 -3.55 10.75
C CYS A 20 -26.29 -4.05 9.33
N PHE A 21 -27.08 -3.36 8.55
CA PHE A 21 -27.45 -3.78 7.18
C PHE A 21 -27.50 -2.62 6.21
N MET A 22 -27.27 -2.92 4.94
CA MET A 22 -27.33 -1.93 3.86
C MET A 22 -28.78 -1.74 3.39
N ASP A 23 -29.23 -0.49 3.35
CA ASP A 23 -30.51 -0.10 2.77
C ASP A 23 -30.32 1.19 1.95
N ASN A 24 -30.46 1.11 0.62
CA ASN A 24 -30.25 2.23 -0.31
C ASN A 24 -28.90 2.94 -0.12
N ASP A 25 -27.80 2.18 -0.07
CA ASP A 25 -26.42 2.65 0.13
C ASP A 25 -26.13 3.28 1.52
N GLU A 26 -27.10 3.23 2.44
CA GLU A 26 -26.90 3.63 3.83
C GLU A 26 -26.85 2.43 4.76
N VAL A 27 -25.96 2.48 5.77
CA VAL A 27 -25.90 1.47 6.82
C VAL A 27 -26.92 1.80 7.90
N LYS A 28 -27.93 0.94 8.05
CA LYS A 28 -28.90 0.98 9.15
C LYS A 28 -28.48 0.04 10.26
N THR A 29 -28.81 0.40 11.49
CA THR A 29 -28.51 -0.39 12.68
C THR A 29 -29.79 -0.75 13.39
N LEU A 30 -29.95 -2.03 13.71
CA LEU A 30 -31.07 -2.56 14.48
C LEU A 30 -30.51 -3.23 15.76
N ARG A 31 -30.93 -2.75 16.93
CA ARG A 31 -30.54 -3.33 18.21
C ARG A 31 -31.17 -4.72 18.37
N MET A 32 -30.38 -5.69 18.85
CA MET A 32 -30.81 -7.03 19.14
C MET A 32 -31.28 -7.17 20.61
N THR A 33 -32.02 -8.20 20.91
CA THR A 33 -32.53 -8.54 22.23
C THR A 33 -31.88 -9.80 22.74
N THR A 34 -31.65 -9.88 24.06
CA THR A 34 -31.15 -11.06 24.76
C THR A 34 -31.78 -11.16 26.15
N VAL A 35 -31.82 -12.35 26.73
CA VAL A 35 -32.19 -12.61 28.11
C VAL A 35 -30.99 -12.97 28.99
N ASP A 36 -29.99 -13.63 28.38
CA ASP A 36 -28.86 -14.23 29.08
C ASP A 36 -27.51 -13.63 28.71
N GLY A 37 -27.48 -12.71 27.76
CA GLY A 37 -26.25 -12.13 27.21
C GLY A 37 -25.43 -13.05 26.28
N VAL A 38 -26.03 -14.18 25.87
CA VAL A 38 -25.42 -15.18 24.99
C VAL A 38 -26.22 -15.36 23.72
N ASP A 39 -27.52 -15.65 23.87
CA ASP A 39 -28.42 -15.78 22.70
C ASP A 39 -29.05 -14.44 22.37
N TRP A 40 -28.83 -13.96 21.15
CA TRP A 40 -29.31 -12.69 20.66
C TRP A 40 -30.23 -12.88 19.47
N TRP A 41 -31.32 -12.10 19.39
CA TRP A 41 -32.25 -12.13 18.27
C TRP A 41 -32.83 -10.77 17.94
N CYS A 42 -33.26 -10.60 16.70
CA CYS A 42 -34.05 -9.46 16.23
C CYS A 42 -34.85 -9.84 14.99
N ASP A 43 -35.90 -9.06 14.71
CA ASP A 43 -36.77 -9.25 13.57
C ASP A 43 -36.60 -8.08 12.61
N LEU A 44 -36.42 -8.37 11.31
CA LEU A 44 -36.33 -7.38 10.24
C LEU A 44 -37.40 -7.65 9.19
N SER A 45 -38.13 -6.61 8.83
CA SER A 45 -39.14 -6.68 7.75
C SER A 45 -38.62 -5.94 6.51
N LEU A 46 -38.55 -6.64 5.38
CA LEU A 46 -38.12 -6.09 4.10
C LEU A 46 -39.24 -6.17 3.06
N ARG A 47 -39.10 -5.37 1.98
CA ARG A 47 -39.98 -5.48 0.79
C ARG A 47 -39.69 -6.82 0.09
N THR A 48 -40.73 -7.44 -0.44
CA THR A 48 -40.62 -8.71 -1.19
C THR A 48 -39.81 -8.60 -2.49
N SER A 49 -39.59 -7.38 -2.98
CA SER A 49 -38.78 -7.10 -4.16
C SER A 49 -37.27 -6.95 -3.88
N THR A 50 -36.85 -6.99 -2.62
CA THR A 50 -35.40 -6.88 -2.26
C THR A 50 -34.70 -8.16 -2.72
N PRO A 51 -33.65 -8.09 -3.56
CA PRO A 51 -33.03 -9.29 -4.10
C PRO A 51 -32.07 -9.97 -3.13
N ASN A 52 -31.38 -9.20 -2.30
CA ASN A 52 -30.43 -9.68 -1.30
C ASN A 52 -30.32 -8.70 -0.14
N LEU A 53 -29.72 -9.16 0.96
CA LEU A 53 -29.39 -8.34 2.12
C LEU A 53 -27.91 -8.56 2.46
N ILE A 54 -27.14 -7.46 2.50
CA ILE A 54 -25.75 -7.44 2.98
C ILE A 54 -25.77 -6.90 4.39
N TYR A 55 -25.20 -7.64 5.34
CA TYR A 55 -25.24 -7.28 6.75
C TYR A 55 -24.04 -7.78 7.54
N TYR A 56 -23.88 -7.28 8.75
CA TYR A 56 -22.87 -7.69 9.74
C TYR A 56 -23.34 -7.36 11.16
N TYR A 57 -22.65 -7.93 12.15
CA TYR A 57 -22.94 -7.65 13.54
C TYR A 57 -21.89 -6.73 14.15
N LYS A 58 -22.32 -5.91 15.12
CA LYS A 58 -21.42 -5.08 15.94
C LYS A 58 -21.84 -5.07 17.39
N VAL A 59 -20.85 -4.93 18.27
CA VAL A 59 -21.04 -4.75 19.71
C VAL A 59 -20.66 -3.33 20.08
N THR A 60 -21.48 -2.66 20.87
CA THR A 60 -21.19 -1.35 21.44
C THR A 60 -21.21 -1.43 22.95
N THR A 61 -20.29 -0.72 23.62
CA THR A 61 -20.19 -0.63 25.07
C THR A 61 -20.44 0.80 25.49
N ASP A 62 -21.50 1.05 26.27
CA ASP A 62 -21.88 2.39 26.74
C ASP A 62 -21.87 3.50 25.67
N GLY A 63 -22.12 3.12 24.42
CA GLY A 63 -22.12 4.01 23.27
C GLY A 63 -20.75 4.60 22.86
N THR A 64 -19.68 4.19 23.51
CA THR A 64 -18.34 4.78 23.34
C THR A 64 -17.31 3.85 22.69
N PHE A 65 -17.41 2.55 22.92
CA PHE A 65 -16.53 1.56 22.31
C PHE A 65 -17.31 0.68 21.33
N GLU A 66 -16.74 0.49 20.14
CA GLU A 66 -17.35 -0.33 19.10
C GLU A 66 -16.37 -1.40 18.62
N ARG A 67 -16.82 -2.67 18.61
CA ARG A 67 -16.15 -3.75 17.88
C ARG A 67 -17.12 -4.37 16.89
N SER A 68 -16.69 -4.61 15.69
CA SER A 68 -17.49 -5.26 14.64
C SER A 68 -16.87 -6.59 14.25
N GLU A 69 -17.66 -7.39 13.56
CA GLU A 69 -17.14 -8.51 12.79
C GLU A 69 -16.07 -8.07 11.79
N TRP A 70 -15.38 -9.04 11.21
CA TRP A 70 -14.46 -8.82 10.09
C TRP A 70 -15.24 -8.36 8.85
N LEU A 71 -15.01 -7.11 8.43
CA LEU A 71 -15.83 -6.44 7.42
C LEU A 71 -15.40 -6.70 5.98
N THR A 72 -14.27 -7.38 5.75
CA THR A 72 -13.79 -7.69 4.40
C THR A 72 -14.76 -8.61 3.66
N VAL A 73 -15.34 -9.58 4.35
CA VAL A 73 -16.36 -10.49 3.80
C VAL A 73 -17.58 -10.46 4.73
N LYS A 74 -18.60 -9.70 4.33
CA LYS A 74 -19.85 -9.55 5.07
C LYS A 74 -20.78 -10.74 4.81
N HIS A 75 -21.80 -10.90 5.67
CA HIS A 75 -22.89 -11.83 5.37
C HIS A 75 -23.72 -11.36 4.20
N VAL A 76 -24.15 -12.30 3.36
CA VAL A 76 -25.05 -12.05 2.23
C VAL A 76 -26.18 -13.05 2.26
N LEU A 77 -27.39 -12.57 2.35
CA LEU A 77 -28.59 -13.39 2.27
C LEU A 77 -29.31 -13.13 0.95
N ASP A 78 -29.33 -14.13 0.06
CA ASP A 78 -29.95 -14.08 -1.25
C ASP A 78 -31.41 -14.57 -1.17
N PHE A 79 -32.33 -13.78 -1.66
CA PHE A 79 -33.77 -14.06 -1.70
C PHE A 79 -34.28 -14.48 -3.10
N THR A 80 -33.43 -14.42 -4.12
CA THR A 80 -33.87 -14.62 -5.51
C THR A 80 -34.14 -16.07 -5.87
N CYS A 81 -33.62 -17.01 -5.07
CA CYS A 81 -33.68 -18.42 -5.39
C CYS A 81 -34.86 -19.18 -4.74
N THR A 82 -35.65 -18.53 -3.87
CA THR A 82 -36.82 -19.14 -3.22
C THR A 82 -38.02 -18.21 -3.27
N ALA A 83 -39.24 -18.79 -3.17
CA ALA A 83 -40.45 -18.03 -2.99
C ALA A 83 -40.82 -17.80 -1.52
N ALA A 84 -39.86 -17.99 -0.63
CA ALA A 84 -40.04 -17.86 0.81
C ALA A 84 -40.40 -16.41 1.22
N THR A 85 -41.25 -16.29 2.18
CA THR A 85 -41.66 -15.00 2.77
C THR A 85 -41.24 -14.86 4.22
N GLU A 86 -40.74 -15.94 4.81
CA GLU A 86 -40.25 -16.04 6.18
C GLU A 86 -38.88 -16.69 6.21
N TYR A 87 -37.91 -16.08 6.89
CA TYR A 87 -36.56 -16.60 7.04
C TYR A 87 -36.18 -16.64 8.52
N HIS A 88 -35.60 -17.74 8.96
CA HIS A 88 -34.98 -17.91 10.27
C HIS A 88 -33.48 -18.09 10.06
N VAL A 89 -32.68 -17.10 10.41
CA VAL A 89 -31.25 -17.04 10.17
C VAL A 89 -30.51 -17.31 11.45
N TYR A 90 -29.70 -18.35 11.49
CA TYR A 90 -28.83 -18.74 12.60
C TYR A 90 -27.38 -18.49 12.18
N ASP A 91 -26.84 -17.36 12.64
CA ASP A 91 -25.51 -16.91 12.27
C ASP A 91 -24.46 -17.23 13.33
N ARG A 92 -23.22 -17.18 12.92
CA ARG A 92 -22.02 -17.19 13.74
C ARG A 92 -21.29 -15.87 13.60
N TRP A 93 -20.70 -15.38 14.70
CA TRP A 93 -19.83 -14.22 14.67
C TRP A 93 -18.63 -14.46 13.78
N ASN A 94 -18.34 -13.53 12.90
CA ASN A 94 -17.33 -13.64 11.87
C ASN A 94 -16.04 -12.88 12.26
N ASP A 95 -15.13 -13.54 12.97
CA ASP A 95 -13.79 -13.03 13.21
C ASP A 95 -12.89 -13.20 11.98
N MET A 96 -11.82 -12.39 11.91
CA MET A 96 -10.81 -12.56 10.89
C MET A 96 -10.05 -13.86 11.08
N PRO A 97 -10.13 -14.83 10.16
CA PRO A 97 -9.48 -16.12 10.32
C PRO A 97 -7.97 -16.03 10.14
N GLU A 98 -7.24 -17.04 10.60
CA GLU A 98 -5.78 -17.10 10.47
C GLU A 98 -5.33 -17.12 9.01
N ASP A 99 -6.11 -17.75 8.15
CA ASP A 99 -5.90 -17.86 6.70
C ASP A 99 -6.66 -16.77 5.91
N SER A 100 -6.93 -15.60 6.53
CA SER A 100 -7.68 -14.49 5.91
C SER A 100 -7.10 -14.00 4.58
N TYR A 101 -5.80 -14.19 4.35
CA TYR A 101 -5.15 -13.88 3.07
C TYR A 101 -5.73 -14.67 1.88
N LEU A 102 -6.27 -15.87 2.12
CA LEU A 102 -6.92 -16.68 1.08
C LEU A 102 -8.25 -16.08 0.58
N TYR A 103 -8.86 -15.17 1.36
CA TYR A 103 -10.06 -14.44 0.95
C TYR A 103 -9.74 -13.22 0.07
N SER A 104 -8.46 -12.88 -0.09
CA SER A 104 -8.06 -11.76 -0.92
C SER A 104 -8.37 -12.03 -2.40
N SER A 105 -8.63 -10.96 -3.16
CA SER A 105 -8.83 -11.06 -4.62
C SER A 105 -7.59 -11.60 -5.33
N ALA A 106 -6.40 -11.44 -4.74
CA ALA A 106 -5.18 -12.06 -5.23
C ALA A 106 -5.31 -13.59 -5.35
N PHE A 107 -5.86 -14.24 -4.33
CA PHE A 107 -6.05 -15.69 -4.35
C PHE A 107 -7.37 -16.11 -4.97
N THR A 108 -8.48 -15.48 -4.61
CA THR A 108 -9.80 -15.85 -5.12
C THR A 108 -9.95 -15.58 -6.62
N ASP A 109 -9.66 -14.34 -7.04
CA ASP A 109 -9.95 -13.88 -8.39
C ASP A 109 -8.80 -14.24 -9.36
N CYS A 110 -7.52 -14.03 -8.97
CA CYS A 110 -6.38 -14.22 -9.87
C CYS A 110 -5.88 -15.68 -9.91
N ILE A 111 -5.70 -16.30 -8.75
CA ILE A 111 -5.06 -17.64 -8.69
C ILE A 111 -6.07 -18.77 -8.80
N ASN A 112 -7.21 -18.65 -8.14
CA ASN A 112 -8.22 -19.71 -8.08
C ASN A 112 -9.37 -19.49 -9.08
N HIS A 113 -9.42 -18.38 -9.79
CA HIS A 113 -10.46 -18.01 -10.78
C HIS A 113 -11.89 -18.25 -10.24
N GLN A 114 -12.10 -17.97 -8.97
CA GLN A 114 -13.38 -18.16 -8.29
C GLN A 114 -14.35 -17.05 -8.68
N VAL A 115 -15.43 -17.39 -9.35
CA VAL A 115 -16.50 -16.45 -9.74
C VAL A 115 -17.79 -16.84 -9.04
N PRO A 116 -18.30 -16.03 -8.10
CA PRO A 116 -19.58 -16.27 -7.46
C PRO A 116 -20.71 -16.42 -8.48
N GLN A 117 -21.63 -17.34 -8.20
CA GLN A 117 -22.77 -17.66 -9.05
C GLN A 117 -24.08 -17.49 -8.25
N PRO A 118 -25.19 -17.11 -8.89
CA PRO A 118 -26.48 -17.12 -8.26
C PRO A 118 -26.85 -18.50 -7.73
N LEU A 119 -27.52 -18.56 -6.59
CA LEU A 119 -28.05 -19.82 -6.08
C LEU A 119 -29.11 -20.39 -7.05
N LYS A 120 -29.17 -21.70 -7.11
CA LYS A 120 -30.17 -22.38 -7.94
C LYS A 120 -31.56 -22.18 -7.37
N SER A 121 -32.53 -21.81 -8.19
CA SER A 121 -33.91 -21.68 -7.76
C SER A 121 -34.48 -23.02 -7.32
N THR A 122 -35.15 -23.04 -6.17
CA THR A 122 -35.80 -24.19 -5.60
C THR A 122 -37.29 -23.89 -5.32
N SER A 123 -38.12 -24.88 -5.32
CA SER A 123 -39.57 -24.80 -5.04
C SER A 123 -39.95 -25.67 -3.85
N PHE A 124 -39.07 -25.85 -2.87
CA PHE A 124 -39.36 -26.64 -1.70
C PHE A 124 -40.45 -26.01 -0.84
N ALA A 125 -41.28 -26.83 -0.19
CA ALA A 125 -42.31 -26.33 0.70
C ALA A 125 -41.69 -25.76 2.01
N ARG A 126 -40.58 -26.31 2.44
CA ARG A 126 -39.71 -25.85 3.53
C ARG A 126 -38.24 -26.03 3.08
N THR A 127 -37.45 -25.01 3.27
CA THR A 127 -36.05 -25.01 2.82
C THR A 127 -35.08 -24.94 3.99
N LEU A 128 -34.08 -25.83 3.99
CA LEU A 128 -32.88 -25.66 4.81
C LEU A 128 -31.77 -25.12 3.87
N ARG A 129 -31.26 -23.93 4.16
CA ARG A 129 -30.09 -23.37 3.52
C ARG A 129 -28.85 -23.55 4.40
N LEU A 130 -27.82 -24.21 3.89
CA LEU A 130 -26.53 -24.28 4.54
C LEU A 130 -25.57 -23.30 3.85
N ILE A 131 -24.89 -22.49 4.65
CA ILE A 131 -23.84 -21.56 4.20
C ILE A 131 -22.56 -21.91 4.96
N VAL A 132 -21.44 -22.06 4.24
CA VAL A 132 -20.13 -22.38 4.81
C VAL A 132 -19.02 -21.74 3.99
N ARG A 133 -17.96 -21.30 4.67
CA ARG A 133 -16.76 -20.75 4.01
C ARG A 133 -15.72 -21.85 3.82
N ALA A 134 -15.08 -21.85 2.64
CA ALA A 134 -14.02 -22.78 2.28
C ALA A 134 -12.97 -22.08 1.40
N PRO A 135 -12.09 -21.24 1.98
CA PRO A 135 -11.11 -20.44 1.24
C PRO A 135 -9.96 -21.28 0.69
N GLN A 136 -9.76 -22.49 1.16
CA GLN A 136 -8.65 -23.38 0.77
C GLN A 136 -8.82 -24.02 -0.62
N LEU A 137 -10.03 -23.97 -1.19
CA LEU A 137 -10.32 -24.58 -2.47
C LEU A 137 -9.53 -23.94 -3.61
N ARG A 138 -8.98 -24.79 -4.49
CA ARG A 138 -8.17 -24.39 -5.65
C ARG A 138 -9.03 -24.24 -6.89
N ASP A 139 -8.41 -23.73 -7.94
CA ASP A 139 -9.03 -23.67 -9.26
C ASP A 139 -9.53 -25.06 -9.71
N GLY A 140 -10.78 -25.10 -10.17
CA GLY A 140 -11.45 -26.33 -10.58
C GLY A 140 -12.01 -27.20 -9.44
N GLU A 141 -11.68 -26.95 -8.17
CA GLU A 141 -12.26 -27.62 -7.02
C GLU A 141 -13.63 -27.02 -6.64
N ARG A 142 -14.51 -27.87 -6.13
CA ARG A 142 -15.87 -27.51 -5.72
C ARG A 142 -16.18 -28.07 -4.34
N LEU A 143 -17.11 -27.46 -3.64
CA LEU A 143 -17.58 -27.94 -2.35
C LEU A 143 -18.89 -28.72 -2.50
N ALA A 144 -19.03 -29.78 -1.73
CA ALA A 144 -20.29 -30.50 -1.58
C ALA A 144 -20.53 -30.82 -0.09
N VAL A 145 -21.79 -30.97 0.30
CA VAL A 145 -22.18 -31.45 1.60
C VAL A 145 -22.61 -32.92 1.53
N ILE A 146 -22.28 -33.67 2.55
CA ILE A 146 -22.64 -35.07 2.70
C ILE A 146 -23.07 -35.35 4.15
N GLY A 147 -23.99 -36.23 4.39
CA GLY A 147 -24.47 -36.52 5.74
C GLY A 147 -25.28 -37.82 5.86
N ALA A 148 -25.78 -38.07 7.05
CA ALA A 148 -26.47 -39.29 7.39
C ALA A 148 -27.83 -39.45 6.68
N GLN A 149 -28.49 -38.33 6.38
CA GLN A 149 -29.83 -38.34 5.81
C GLN A 149 -29.82 -38.65 4.30
N LYS A 150 -30.91 -39.19 3.77
CA LYS A 150 -31.07 -39.46 2.32
C LYS A 150 -30.87 -38.18 1.48
N ALA A 151 -31.43 -37.07 1.91
CA ALA A 151 -31.26 -35.78 1.27
C ALA A 151 -29.81 -35.25 1.30
N LEU A 152 -28.95 -35.81 2.16
CA LEU A 152 -27.53 -35.53 2.29
C LEU A 152 -26.62 -36.64 1.78
N GLY A 153 -27.16 -37.63 1.05
CA GLY A 153 -26.41 -38.66 0.37
C GLY A 153 -26.01 -39.87 1.19
N GLU A 154 -26.50 -40.04 2.44
CA GLU A 154 -26.30 -41.25 3.27
C GLU A 154 -24.82 -41.64 3.41
N TRP A 155 -23.94 -40.67 3.57
CA TRP A 155 -22.47 -40.82 3.60
C TRP A 155 -21.86 -41.46 2.34
N CYS A 156 -22.61 -41.57 1.24
CA CYS A 156 -22.11 -42.11 -0.02
C CYS A 156 -21.43 -41.02 -0.85
N PRO A 157 -20.13 -41.10 -1.12
CA PRO A 157 -19.41 -40.02 -1.84
C PRO A 157 -20.02 -39.66 -3.20
N ASP A 158 -20.53 -40.65 -3.92
CA ASP A 158 -21.17 -40.42 -5.24
C ASP A 158 -22.53 -39.72 -5.17
N LYS A 159 -23.07 -39.55 -3.95
CA LYS A 159 -24.34 -38.86 -3.69
C LYS A 159 -24.14 -37.54 -2.91
N ALA A 160 -22.91 -37.08 -2.75
CA ALA A 160 -22.64 -35.79 -2.09
C ALA A 160 -23.38 -34.65 -2.83
N VAL A 161 -24.03 -33.75 -2.08
CA VAL A 161 -24.87 -32.71 -2.63
C VAL A 161 -23.99 -31.51 -3.00
N PRO A 162 -23.87 -31.13 -4.27
CA PRO A 162 -23.00 -30.04 -4.69
C PRO A 162 -23.52 -28.69 -4.19
N MET A 163 -22.59 -27.85 -3.70
CA MET A 163 -22.85 -26.50 -3.26
C MET A 163 -22.49 -25.47 -4.36
N THR A 164 -23.03 -24.28 -4.25
CA THR A 164 -22.76 -23.18 -5.17
C THR A 164 -21.92 -22.12 -4.44
N LEU A 165 -20.84 -21.69 -5.05
CA LEU A 165 -20.09 -20.52 -4.60
C LEU A 165 -20.96 -19.29 -4.88
N HIS A 166 -21.58 -18.71 -3.84
CA HIS A 166 -22.52 -17.59 -4.02
C HIS A 166 -21.94 -16.24 -3.59
N ASN A 167 -20.90 -16.28 -2.74
CA ASN A 167 -20.16 -15.11 -2.30
C ASN A 167 -18.68 -15.50 -2.22
N HIS A 168 -17.80 -14.55 -1.95
CA HIS A 168 -16.34 -14.79 -1.89
C HIS A 168 -15.98 -15.84 -0.85
N CYS A 169 -15.44 -16.97 -1.30
CA CYS A 169 -15.11 -18.14 -0.50
C CYS A 169 -16.30 -18.79 0.23
N GLU A 170 -17.52 -18.33 0.00
CA GLU A 170 -18.72 -18.76 0.70
C GLU A 170 -19.61 -19.60 -0.21
N TRP A 171 -19.88 -20.81 0.23
CA TRP A 171 -20.64 -21.81 -0.50
C TRP A 171 -21.99 -22.02 0.16
N ALA A 172 -23.03 -22.15 -0.66
CA ALA A 172 -24.38 -22.39 -0.15
C ALA A 172 -25.10 -23.48 -0.96
N VAL A 173 -26.06 -24.12 -0.29
CA VAL A 173 -26.98 -25.09 -0.88
C VAL A 173 -28.32 -25.05 -0.18
N ASP A 174 -29.39 -25.15 -0.98
CA ASP A 174 -30.77 -25.29 -0.50
C ASP A 174 -31.15 -26.79 -0.54
N ILE A 175 -31.65 -27.29 0.57
CA ILE A 175 -32.07 -28.69 0.80
C ILE A 175 -33.55 -28.71 1.15
N ASP A 176 -34.31 -29.67 0.60
CA ASP A 176 -35.69 -29.90 0.98
C ASP A 176 -35.79 -30.36 2.44
N ALA A 177 -36.23 -29.48 3.33
CA ALA A 177 -36.34 -29.76 4.76
C ALA A 177 -37.37 -30.83 5.08
N GLU A 178 -38.36 -31.08 4.19
CA GLU A 178 -39.34 -32.18 4.37
C GLU A 178 -38.72 -33.57 4.22
N GLN A 179 -37.50 -33.67 3.64
CA GLN A 179 -36.77 -34.92 3.52
C GLN A 179 -35.79 -35.17 4.67
N LEU A 180 -35.73 -34.27 5.63
CA LEU A 180 -34.84 -34.37 6.79
C LEU A 180 -35.70 -34.81 8.02
N HIS A 181 -35.29 -35.90 8.67
CA HIS A 181 -36.05 -36.50 9.77
C HIS A 181 -35.13 -36.81 10.94
N GLY A 182 -35.60 -36.57 12.13
CA GLY A 182 -34.88 -36.85 13.39
C GLY A 182 -33.82 -35.79 13.71
N GLU A 183 -33.41 -35.75 14.98
CA GLU A 183 -32.40 -34.82 15.49
C GLU A 183 -31.37 -35.58 16.29
N PRO A 184 -30.09 -35.15 16.24
CA PRO A 184 -29.50 -34.09 15.38
C PRO A 184 -29.26 -34.58 13.94
N ILE A 185 -29.23 -33.63 13.00
CA ILE A 185 -28.85 -33.89 11.62
C ILE A 185 -27.33 -33.85 11.53
N GLU A 186 -26.70 -34.97 11.21
CA GLU A 186 -25.24 -35.07 11.04
C GLU A 186 -24.83 -34.82 9.59
N LEU A 187 -23.82 -33.97 9.40
CA LEU A 187 -23.26 -33.63 8.09
C LEU A 187 -21.75 -33.36 8.13
N LYS A 188 -21.13 -33.31 6.97
CA LYS A 188 -19.74 -32.96 6.75
C LYS A 188 -19.56 -32.37 5.37
N PHE A 189 -18.47 -31.63 5.14
CA PHE A 189 -18.15 -31.09 3.82
C PHE A 189 -17.08 -31.92 3.13
N VAL A 190 -17.12 -31.96 1.80
CA VAL A 190 -16.14 -32.63 0.96
C VAL A 190 -15.76 -31.74 -0.23
N VAL A 191 -14.49 -31.78 -0.62
CA VAL A 191 -14.01 -31.17 -1.85
C VAL A 191 -14.19 -32.16 -3.00
N THR A 192 -14.78 -31.69 -4.09
CA THR A 192 -14.96 -32.50 -5.31
C THR A 192 -14.23 -31.85 -6.47
N ASN A 193 -13.86 -32.65 -7.47
CA ASN A 193 -13.40 -32.15 -8.77
C ASN A 193 -14.59 -31.72 -9.64
N ALA A 194 -14.31 -31.21 -10.84
CA ALA A 194 -15.33 -30.76 -11.79
C ALA A 194 -16.34 -31.86 -12.22
N SER A 195 -15.97 -33.14 -12.13
CA SER A 195 -16.84 -34.27 -12.41
C SER A 195 -17.67 -34.75 -11.22
N GLY A 196 -17.54 -34.11 -10.06
CA GLY A 196 -18.25 -34.47 -8.83
C GLY A 196 -17.61 -35.57 -8.00
N HIS A 197 -16.43 -36.06 -8.40
CA HIS A 197 -15.71 -37.09 -7.62
C HIS A 197 -15.08 -36.45 -6.37
N VAL A 198 -15.29 -37.08 -5.18
CA VAL A 198 -14.74 -36.62 -3.91
C VAL A 198 -13.23 -36.80 -3.88
N MET A 199 -12.53 -35.68 -3.68
CA MET A 199 -11.07 -35.61 -3.61
C MET A 199 -10.57 -35.55 -2.16
N MET A 200 -11.31 -34.88 -1.28
CA MET A 200 -10.89 -34.62 0.11
C MET A 200 -12.10 -34.51 1.03
N TRP A 201 -11.98 -35.04 2.23
CA TRP A 201 -12.95 -34.91 3.30
C TRP A 201 -12.51 -33.79 4.26
N GLU A 202 -13.48 -33.11 4.85
CA GLU A 202 -13.23 -32.13 5.93
C GLU A 202 -12.49 -32.81 7.11
N CYS A 203 -11.47 -32.12 7.64
CA CYS A 203 -10.58 -32.68 8.70
C CYS A 203 -11.18 -32.66 10.11
N SER A 204 -12.36 -32.07 10.32
CA SER A 204 -13.04 -31.99 11.62
C SER A 204 -13.89 -33.23 11.93
N SER A 205 -14.49 -33.31 13.12
CA SER A 205 -15.59 -34.22 13.45
C SER A 205 -16.82 -33.93 12.59
N ASN A 206 -17.81 -34.85 12.58
CA ASN A 206 -19.09 -34.54 11.93
C ASN A 206 -19.74 -33.34 12.60
N ARG A 207 -20.36 -32.49 11.79
CA ARG A 207 -21.16 -31.36 12.27
C ARG A 207 -22.57 -31.83 12.59
N THR A 208 -23.19 -31.20 13.54
CA THR A 208 -24.59 -31.45 13.90
C THR A 208 -25.39 -30.17 13.88
N ILE A 209 -26.57 -30.20 13.31
CA ILE A 209 -27.54 -29.11 13.33
C ILE A 209 -28.90 -29.64 13.79
N ALA A 210 -29.69 -28.76 14.42
CA ALA A 210 -31.09 -29.01 14.75
C ALA A 210 -31.96 -28.22 13.77
N LEU A 211 -33.03 -28.83 13.30
CA LEU A 211 -34.01 -28.17 12.44
C LEU A 211 -35.18 -27.67 13.32
N PRO A 212 -35.36 -26.35 13.44
CA PRO A 212 -36.50 -25.82 14.23
C PRO A 212 -37.81 -26.12 13.53
N ASP A 213 -38.92 -26.01 14.26
CA ASP A 213 -40.24 -26.05 13.65
C ASP A 213 -40.37 -24.93 12.59
N MET A 214 -40.80 -25.30 11.40
CA MET A 214 -40.92 -24.42 10.28
C MET A 214 -42.32 -24.35 9.72
N ASN A 215 -42.78 -23.15 9.42
CA ASN A 215 -44.03 -22.95 8.66
C ASN A 215 -43.81 -23.38 7.20
N LYS A 216 -44.89 -23.73 6.54
CA LYS A 216 -44.84 -23.92 5.08
C LYS A 216 -44.52 -22.57 4.38
N GLY A 217 -43.55 -22.58 3.49
CA GLY A 217 -43.03 -21.37 2.84
C GLY A 217 -41.90 -20.67 3.61
N ALA A 218 -41.39 -21.26 4.72
CA ALA A 218 -40.24 -20.75 5.44
C ALA A 218 -38.93 -21.34 4.96
N THR A 219 -37.87 -20.55 5.12
CA THR A 219 -36.46 -20.96 4.92
C THR A 219 -35.68 -20.79 6.22
N VAL A 220 -35.06 -21.86 6.68
CA VAL A 220 -34.06 -21.82 7.77
C VAL A 220 -32.69 -21.72 7.14
N VAL A 221 -31.89 -20.77 7.56
CA VAL A 221 -30.53 -20.51 7.09
C VAL A 221 -29.56 -20.75 8.23
N TYR A 222 -28.61 -21.66 8.04
CA TYR A 222 -27.48 -21.85 8.95
C TYR A 222 -26.19 -21.35 8.31
N THR A 223 -25.59 -20.33 8.91
CA THR A 223 -24.21 -19.93 8.61
C THR A 223 -23.27 -20.70 9.52
N LEU A 224 -22.54 -21.65 8.94
CA LEU A 224 -21.65 -22.54 9.67
C LEU A 224 -20.24 -21.99 9.75
N ASP A 225 -19.47 -22.45 10.72
CA ASP A 225 -18.04 -22.17 10.81
C ASP A 225 -17.32 -22.64 9.56
N GLN A 226 -16.16 -21.98 9.25
CA GLN A 226 -15.32 -22.35 8.10
C GLN A 226 -15.07 -23.86 8.02
N ALA A 227 -15.18 -24.44 6.84
CA ALA A 227 -14.82 -25.84 6.62
C ALA A 227 -13.31 -26.03 6.76
N PHE A 228 -12.90 -27.11 7.42
CA PHE A 228 -11.49 -27.40 7.71
C PHE A 228 -10.92 -28.39 6.73
N PHE A 229 -10.15 -27.90 5.76
CA PHE A 229 -9.35 -28.72 4.85
C PHE A 229 -7.88 -28.48 5.10
N GLU A 230 -7.01 -29.37 4.61
CA GLU A 230 -5.58 -29.19 4.68
C GLU A 230 -5.17 -27.89 3.98
N ILE A 231 -4.46 -27.01 4.71
CA ILE A 231 -3.97 -25.74 4.17
C ILE A 231 -2.67 -26.01 3.41
N TRP A 232 -2.67 -25.72 2.14
CA TRP A 232 -1.46 -25.69 1.33
C TRP A 232 -0.87 -24.28 1.35
N ASN A 233 0.26 -24.13 2.03
CA ASN A 233 1.00 -22.87 2.01
C ASN A 233 1.51 -22.58 0.59
N ARG A 234 0.75 -21.82 -0.17
CA ARG A 234 1.13 -21.41 -1.51
C ARG A 234 2.26 -20.38 -1.43
N ARG A 235 3.30 -20.60 -2.21
CA ARG A 235 4.41 -19.67 -2.38
C ARG A 235 4.44 -19.22 -3.83
N LEU A 236 4.57 -17.92 -4.07
CA LEU A 236 4.51 -17.33 -5.41
C LEU A 236 5.77 -16.52 -5.68
N ALA A 237 6.26 -16.60 -6.92
CA ALA A 237 7.37 -15.77 -7.41
C ALA A 237 6.84 -14.62 -8.27
N GLY A 238 7.57 -13.52 -8.30
CA GLY A 238 7.20 -12.33 -9.07
C GLY A 238 8.33 -11.37 -9.38
N THR A 239 8.00 -10.36 -10.13
CA THR A 239 8.90 -9.28 -10.52
C THR A 239 8.38 -7.93 -10.05
N LEU A 240 9.29 -7.07 -9.58
CA LEU A 240 9.08 -5.64 -9.38
C LEU A 240 9.64 -4.90 -10.60
N VAL A 241 8.80 -4.10 -11.24
CA VAL A 241 9.21 -3.17 -12.29
C VAL A 241 8.23 -1.99 -12.36
N PRO A 242 8.70 -0.74 -12.39
CA PRO A 242 7.82 0.41 -12.59
C PRO A 242 7.18 0.37 -13.99
N VAL A 243 5.90 0.77 -14.11
CA VAL A 243 5.25 0.88 -15.42
C VAL A 243 6.05 1.79 -16.35
N PHE A 244 6.51 2.93 -15.84
CA PHE A 244 7.30 3.89 -16.67
C PHE A 244 8.60 3.28 -17.21
N SER A 245 9.16 2.28 -16.55
CA SER A 245 10.41 1.63 -16.97
C SER A 245 10.24 0.60 -18.08
N LEU A 246 9.03 0.15 -18.35
CA LEU A 246 8.75 -0.86 -19.37
C LEU A 246 9.15 -0.37 -20.77
N ARG A 247 9.65 -1.31 -21.58
CA ARG A 247 10.07 -1.03 -22.94
C ARG A 247 9.63 -2.12 -23.90
N THR A 248 8.93 -1.71 -24.95
CA THR A 248 8.61 -2.52 -26.12
C THR A 248 9.11 -1.83 -27.39
N LYS A 249 9.12 -2.54 -28.52
CA LYS A 249 9.44 -1.94 -29.83
C LYS A 249 8.49 -0.81 -30.22
N LYS A 250 7.30 -0.77 -29.60
CA LYS A 250 6.22 0.19 -29.90
C LYS A 250 5.97 1.22 -28.78
N SER A 251 6.74 1.21 -27.69
CA SER A 251 6.63 2.23 -26.64
C SER A 251 6.91 3.63 -27.17
N ALA A 252 6.52 4.64 -26.43
CA ALA A 252 6.73 6.05 -26.75
C ALA A 252 7.78 6.71 -25.84
N GLY A 253 8.88 6.02 -25.55
CA GLY A 253 9.94 6.52 -24.67
C GLY A 253 9.68 6.33 -23.17
N VAL A 254 8.52 5.83 -22.82
CA VAL A 254 8.08 5.48 -21.45
C VAL A 254 7.15 4.27 -21.56
N GLY A 255 7.12 3.43 -20.53
CA GLY A 255 6.18 2.33 -20.46
C GLY A 255 4.73 2.81 -20.24
N ASP A 256 3.79 2.08 -20.82
CA ASP A 256 2.36 2.37 -20.76
C ASP A 256 1.53 1.11 -20.47
N PHE A 257 0.21 1.23 -20.39
CA PHE A 257 -0.67 0.11 -20.04
C PHE A 257 -0.76 -0.97 -21.15
N GLY A 258 -0.40 -0.65 -22.39
CA GLY A 258 -0.22 -1.65 -23.43
C GLY A 258 1.07 -2.46 -23.23
N ASP A 259 2.15 -1.81 -22.84
CA ASP A 259 3.41 -2.45 -22.49
C ASP A 259 3.26 -3.31 -21.21
N LEU A 260 2.42 -2.88 -20.26
CA LEU A 260 2.09 -3.65 -19.07
C LEU A 260 1.48 -5.01 -19.42
N LYS A 261 0.60 -5.09 -20.42
CA LYS A 261 0.04 -6.37 -20.88
C LYS A 261 1.12 -7.30 -21.43
N MET A 262 2.09 -6.79 -22.15
CA MET A 262 3.21 -7.60 -22.62
C MET A 262 4.09 -8.10 -21.47
N MET A 263 4.26 -7.29 -20.42
CA MET A 263 4.97 -7.73 -19.22
C MET A 263 4.21 -8.82 -18.48
N ILE A 264 2.88 -8.75 -18.42
CA ILE A 264 2.02 -9.81 -17.88
C ILE A 264 2.20 -11.12 -18.66
N ASP A 265 2.32 -11.07 -19.99
CA ASP A 265 2.59 -12.26 -20.82
C ASP A 265 3.96 -12.87 -20.48
N LEU A 266 4.99 -12.05 -20.27
CA LEU A 266 6.31 -12.52 -19.84
C LEU A 266 6.23 -13.22 -18.46
N MET A 267 5.49 -12.63 -17.51
CA MET A 267 5.25 -13.25 -16.19
C MET A 267 4.59 -14.63 -16.32
N ALA A 268 3.49 -14.70 -17.05
CA ALA A 268 2.76 -15.95 -17.26
C ALA A 268 3.65 -17.02 -17.94
N LYS A 269 4.42 -16.61 -18.97
CA LYS A 269 5.35 -17.50 -19.69
C LYS A 269 6.42 -18.10 -18.80
N THR A 270 6.94 -17.33 -17.85
CA THR A 270 8.02 -17.76 -16.96
C THR A 270 7.55 -18.40 -15.65
N GLY A 271 6.23 -18.57 -15.48
CA GLY A 271 5.64 -19.16 -14.27
C GLY A 271 5.54 -18.19 -13.09
N GLN A 272 5.85 -16.91 -13.28
CA GLN A 272 5.68 -15.88 -12.28
C GLN A 272 4.20 -15.51 -12.11
N ARG A 273 3.79 -15.23 -10.89
CA ARG A 273 2.39 -14.97 -10.52
C ARG A 273 2.15 -13.61 -9.88
N VAL A 274 3.18 -12.82 -9.64
CA VAL A 274 3.07 -11.49 -9.02
C VAL A 274 3.86 -10.48 -9.83
N LEU A 275 3.21 -9.42 -10.27
CA LEU A 275 3.85 -8.27 -10.90
C LEU A 275 3.64 -7.05 -9.99
N GLN A 276 4.71 -6.63 -9.32
CA GLN A 276 4.69 -5.45 -8.45
C GLN A 276 5.06 -4.21 -9.25
N LEU A 277 4.22 -3.20 -9.14
CA LEU A 277 4.38 -1.90 -9.78
C LEU A 277 4.70 -0.83 -8.73
N LEU A 278 5.25 0.30 -9.16
CA LEU A 278 5.33 1.52 -8.36
C LEU A 278 4.03 2.35 -8.53
N PRO A 279 3.84 3.42 -7.72
CA PRO A 279 2.62 4.23 -7.80
C PRO A 279 2.34 4.73 -9.22
N ILE A 280 1.08 4.67 -9.62
CA ILE A 280 0.62 5.08 -10.96
C ILE A 280 -0.15 6.40 -10.96
N ASN A 281 -0.33 7.01 -9.79
CA ASN A 281 -1.08 8.26 -9.66
C ASN A 281 -0.38 9.43 -10.36
N ASP A 282 -1.17 10.45 -10.70
CA ASP A 282 -0.66 11.68 -11.32
C ASP A 282 0.20 12.48 -10.33
N THR A 283 1.38 12.89 -10.78
CA THR A 283 2.38 13.65 -10.01
C THR A 283 2.68 15.00 -10.62
N THR A 284 1.88 15.48 -11.57
CA THR A 284 2.14 16.66 -12.36
C THR A 284 1.96 17.95 -11.55
N ILE A 285 3.06 18.56 -11.11
CA ILE A 285 3.13 19.82 -10.36
C ILE A 285 3.70 20.94 -11.22
N THR A 286 4.87 20.72 -11.82
CA THR A 286 5.67 21.75 -12.51
C THR A 286 5.77 21.52 -14.02
N HIS A 287 5.36 20.38 -14.52
CA HIS A 287 5.61 19.88 -15.88
C HIS A 287 7.10 19.70 -16.22
N THR A 288 7.95 19.60 -15.20
CA THR A 288 9.39 19.36 -15.36
C THR A 288 9.75 17.95 -14.88
N TRP A 289 11.00 17.56 -15.09
CA TRP A 289 11.52 16.27 -14.65
C TRP A 289 11.37 16.01 -13.14
N THR A 290 11.21 17.05 -12.33
CA THR A 290 10.98 16.92 -10.87
C THR A 290 9.66 16.20 -10.55
N ASP A 291 8.71 16.23 -11.49
CA ASP A 291 7.44 15.50 -11.38
C ASP A 291 7.59 13.99 -11.66
N SER A 292 8.78 13.52 -12.01
CA SER A 292 9.04 12.09 -12.24
C SER A 292 8.98 11.25 -10.96
N TYR A 293 8.94 11.87 -9.79
CA TYR A 293 8.87 11.19 -8.49
C TYR A 293 7.49 10.58 -8.25
N PRO A 294 7.33 9.24 -8.31
CA PRO A 294 6.01 8.59 -8.34
C PRO A 294 5.26 8.67 -7.01
N TYR A 295 5.94 8.96 -5.90
CA TYR A 295 5.34 9.06 -4.57
C TYR A 295 4.76 10.45 -4.25
N SER A 296 5.00 11.46 -5.11
CA SER A 296 4.51 12.83 -4.91
C SER A 296 3.22 13.09 -5.69
N CYS A 297 2.18 12.30 -5.44
CA CYS A 297 0.93 12.41 -6.19
C CYS A 297 0.15 13.68 -5.87
N ILE A 298 -0.55 14.20 -6.89
CA ILE A 298 -1.47 15.33 -6.78
C ILE A 298 -2.91 14.90 -6.55
N SER A 299 -3.20 13.62 -6.70
CA SER A 299 -4.51 13.01 -6.45
C SER A 299 -4.35 11.55 -6.09
N ILE A 300 -5.07 11.12 -5.06
CA ILE A 300 -5.14 9.69 -4.68
C ILE A 300 -5.97 8.85 -5.66
N PHE A 301 -6.63 9.47 -6.61
CA PHE A 301 -7.53 8.83 -7.58
C PHE A 301 -6.98 8.87 -9.01
N ALA A 302 -6.52 10.03 -9.44
CA ALA A 302 -6.15 10.25 -10.84
C ALA A 302 -4.87 9.50 -11.22
N ILE A 303 -4.87 8.96 -12.43
CA ILE A 303 -3.74 8.21 -13.02
C ILE A 303 -2.89 9.17 -13.85
N HIS A 304 -1.56 8.99 -13.82
CA HIS A 304 -0.63 9.84 -14.56
C HIS A 304 -0.80 9.69 -16.08
N PRO A 305 -0.96 10.79 -16.84
CA PRO A 305 -1.20 10.75 -18.28
C PRO A 305 -0.13 10.02 -19.11
N GLN A 306 1.12 9.96 -18.63
CA GLN A 306 2.21 9.26 -19.31
C GLN A 306 1.92 7.77 -19.57
N TYR A 307 1.04 7.14 -18.78
CA TYR A 307 0.72 5.72 -18.91
C TYR A 307 -0.31 5.39 -19.98
N ALA A 308 -0.88 6.40 -20.66
CA ALA A 308 -1.82 6.17 -21.74
C ALA A 308 -1.17 5.39 -22.89
N ASP A 309 -1.77 4.25 -23.26
CA ASP A 309 -1.42 3.54 -24.49
C ASP A 309 -2.08 4.23 -25.69
N LEU A 310 -1.27 4.96 -26.46
CA LEU A 310 -1.75 5.71 -27.62
C LEU A 310 -2.21 4.80 -28.76
N ARG A 311 -1.72 3.56 -28.81
CA ARG A 311 -2.06 2.55 -29.84
C ARG A 311 -3.50 2.05 -29.71
N ALA A 312 -4.07 2.11 -28.48
CA ALA A 312 -5.43 1.72 -28.20
C ALA A 312 -6.46 2.85 -28.46
N LEU A 313 -5.98 4.02 -28.88
CA LEU A 313 -6.83 5.17 -29.22
C LEU A 313 -7.15 5.18 -30.72
N PRO A 314 -8.23 5.87 -31.13
CA PRO A 314 -8.50 6.12 -32.54
C PRO A 314 -7.32 6.81 -33.23
N GLU A 315 -6.95 6.34 -34.42
CA GLU A 315 -5.90 6.97 -35.22
C GLU A 315 -6.22 8.43 -35.55
N LEU A 316 -5.18 9.27 -35.59
CA LEU A 316 -5.33 10.64 -36.04
C LEU A 316 -5.72 10.66 -37.53
N LYS A 317 -6.78 11.41 -37.85
CA LYS A 317 -7.27 11.53 -39.24
C LYS A 317 -6.30 12.28 -40.13
N ASP A 318 -5.65 13.29 -39.57
CA ASP A 318 -4.60 14.02 -40.26
C ASP A 318 -3.36 13.14 -40.49
N LYS A 319 -3.01 12.91 -41.75
CA LYS A 319 -1.90 12.06 -42.13
C LYS A 319 -0.54 12.62 -41.73
N ASP A 320 -0.36 13.92 -41.83
CA ASP A 320 0.91 14.58 -41.50
C ASP A 320 1.13 14.55 -39.98
N ALA A 321 0.10 14.90 -39.19
CA ALA A 321 0.15 14.78 -37.72
C ALA A 321 0.42 13.34 -37.29
N ARG A 322 -0.12 12.35 -37.96
CA ARG A 322 0.11 10.91 -37.65
C ARG A 322 1.56 10.52 -37.98
N ASN A 323 2.10 10.96 -39.10
CA ASN A 323 3.50 10.70 -39.49
C ASN A 323 4.49 11.38 -38.53
N GLU A 324 4.24 12.63 -38.15
CA GLU A 324 5.02 13.36 -37.15
C GLU A 324 4.98 12.66 -35.78
N ALA A 325 3.81 12.23 -35.34
CA ALA A 325 3.65 11.50 -34.07
C ALA A 325 4.44 10.18 -34.09
N GLU A 326 4.40 9.42 -35.19
CA GLU A 326 5.17 8.17 -35.32
C GLU A 326 6.69 8.42 -35.35
N ALA A 327 7.13 9.47 -36.00
CA ALA A 327 8.55 9.84 -36.02
C ALA A 327 9.04 10.23 -34.62
N GLU A 328 8.26 11.04 -33.88
CA GLU A 328 8.60 11.44 -32.53
C GLU A 328 8.54 10.25 -31.54
N ARG A 329 7.53 9.38 -31.66
CA ARG A 329 7.46 8.14 -30.88
C ARG A 329 8.74 7.31 -31.05
N ARG A 330 9.21 7.10 -32.29
CA ARG A 330 10.45 6.35 -32.56
C ARG A 330 11.67 7.03 -31.96
N ARG A 331 11.75 8.36 -32.07
CA ARG A 331 12.85 9.15 -31.53
C ARG A 331 12.92 9.00 -30.00
N LEU A 332 11.79 9.15 -29.32
CA LEU A 332 11.71 9.00 -27.87
C LEU A 332 11.98 7.55 -27.43
N ASN A 333 11.51 6.57 -28.21
CA ASN A 333 11.71 5.15 -27.88
C ASN A 333 13.17 4.70 -28.03
N ALA A 334 13.95 5.38 -28.83
CA ALA A 334 15.38 5.11 -29.01
C ALA A 334 16.25 5.58 -27.84
N LEU A 335 15.74 6.47 -26.98
CA LEU A 335 16.47 6.98 -25.82
C LEU A 335 16.76 5.85 -24.80
N PRO A 336 17.98 5.82 -24.22
CA PRO A 336 18.33 4.80 -23.22
C PRO A 336 17.59 4.98 -21.89
N GLN A 337 17.26 6.22 -21.54
CA GLN A 337 16.54 6.62 -20.33
C GLN A 337 15.32 7.46 -20.70
N ILE A 338 14.43 7.69 -19.74
CA ILE A 338 13.22 8.49 -19.94
C ILE A 338 13.58 9.97 -19.95
N ASP A 339 13.21 10.68 -21.02
CA ASP A 339 13.14 12.14 -21.04
C ASP A 339 11.71 12.54 -20.63
N TYR A 340 11.51 12.75 -19.32
CA TYR A 340 10.19 12.94 -18.73
C TYR A 340 9.41 14.08 -19.38
N GLU A 341 10.06 15.21 -19.61
CA GLU A 341 9.39 16.40 -20.16
C GLU A 341 8.93 16.17 -21.59
N LYS A 342 9.80 15.64 -22.45
CA LYS A 342 9.46 15.37 -23.85
C LYS A 342 8.41 14.28 -24.01
N VAL A 343 8.49 13.22 -23.21
CA VAL A 343 7.52 12.14 -23.22
C VAL A 343 6.13 12.66 -22.81
N ASN A 344 6.06 13.43 -21.73
CA ASN A 344 4.78 13.96 -21.26
C ASN A 344 4.19 14.99 -22.22
N ALA A 345 5.02 15.88 -22.78
CA ALA A 345 4.58 16.80 -23.83
C ALA A 345 4.03 16.07 -25.05
N PHE A 346 4.71 15.03 -25.51
CA PHE A 346 4.25 14.20 -26.64
C PHE A 346 2.93 13.47 -26.35
N LYS A 347 2.82 12.83 -25.18
CA LYS A 347 1.60 12.09 -24.79
C LYS A 347 0.39 13.02 -24.66
N LEU A 348 0.56 14.18 -24.01
CA LEU A 348 -0.50 15.16 -23.85
C LEU A 348 -0.94 15.80 -25.17
N ASP A 349 0.01 16.12 -26.07
CA ASP A 349 -0.30 16.64 -27.41
C ASP A 349 -1.13 15.62 -28.21
N TYR A 350 -0.72 14.36 -28.21
CA TYR A 350 -1.45 13.31 -28.91
C TYR A 350 -2.86 13.11 -28.36
N LEU A 351 -2.99 13.03 -27.02
CA LEU A 351 -4.28 12.94 -26.34
C LEU A 351 -5.16 14.15 -26.65
N GLY A 352 -4.60 15.35 -26.72
CA GLY A 352 -5.29 16.59 -27.12
C GLY A 352 -5.82 16.51 -28.52
N LYS A 353 -5.04 16.03 -29.49
CA LYS A 353 -5.47 15.83 -30.89
C LYS A 353 -6.61 14.81 -30.99
N VAL A 354 -6.52 13.69 -30.27
CA VAL A 354 -7.60 12.68 -30.21
C VAL A 354 -8.86 13.27 -29.58
N TYR A 355 -8.71 14.05 -28.50
CA TYR A 355 -9.84 14.72 -27.85
C TYR A 355 -10.56 15.70 -28.78
N GLN A 356 -9.82 16.51 -29.52
CA GLN A 356 -10.39 17.41 -30.50
C GLN A 356 -11.17 16.65 -31.60
N GLN A 357 -10.62 15.51 -32.04
CA GLN A 357 -11.18 14.70 -33.12
C GLN A 357 -12.40 13.87 -32.68
N GLU A 358 -12.32 13.19 -31.55
CA GLU A 358 -13.30 12.17 -31.11
C GLU A 358 -13.89 12.44 -29.71
N GLY A 359 -13.36 13.40 -28.94
CA GLY A 359 -13.72 13.61 -27.53
C GLY A 359 -15.22 13.81 -27.33
N LYS A 360 -15.87 14.65 -28.12
CA LYS A 360 -17.32 14.89 -28.02
C LYS A 360 -18.15 13.63 -28.24
N LYS A 361 -17.72 12.74 -29.12
CA LYS A 361 -18.40 11.46 -29.40
C LYS A 361 -18.17 10.48 -28.25
N MET A 362 -16.93 10.36 -27.78
CA MET A 362 -16.58 9.46 -26.69
C MET A 362 -17.27 9.85 -25.39
N MET A 363 -17.34 11.14 -25.04
CA MET A 363 -18.00 11.66 -23.84
C MET A 363 -19.55 11.54 -23.87
N LYS A 364 -20.14 11.31 -25.05
CA LYS A 364 -21.57 11.00 -25.17
C LYS A 364 -21.89 9.52 -25.01
N SER A 365 -20.88 8.64 -24.99
CA SER A 365 -21.06 7.20 -24.88
C SER A 365 -21.63 6.80 -23.51
N ALA A 366 -22.38 5.68 -23.47
CA ALA A 366 -22.91 5.12 -22.23
C ALA A 366 -21.77 4.76 -21.24
N LYS A 367 -20.64 4.26 -21.77
CA LYS A 367 -19.47 3.90 -20.95
C LYS A 367 -18.87 5.13 -20.26
N PHE A 368 -18.70 6.23 -20.99
CA PHE A 368 -18.19 7.46 -20.38
C PHE A 368 -19.17 8.02 -19.34
N LYS A 369 -20.47 8.01 -19.64
CA LYS A 369 -21.49 8.51 -18.69
C LYS A 369 -21.49 7.70 -17.38
N ALA A 370 -21.38 6.38 -17.46
CA ALA A 370 -21.25 5.52 -16.29
C ALA A 370 -19.98 5.84 -15.50
N PHE A 371 -18.83 5.94 -16.16
CA PHE A 371 -17.58 6.35 -15.55
C PHE A 371 -17.68 7.71 -14.85
N PHE A 372 -18.24 8.70 -15.54
CA PHE A 372 -18.41 10.04 -14.97
C PHE A 372 -19.32 10.03 -13.74
N GLN A 373 -20.44 9.31 -13.81
CA GLN A 373 -21.38 9.18 -12.68
C GLN A 373 -20.70 8.56 -11.45
N GLU A 374 -19.87 7.53 -11.66
CA GLU A 374 -19.13 6.86 -10.60
C GLU A 374 -18.03 7.74 -10.01
N THR A 375 -17.36 8.55 -10.84
CA THR A 375 -16.11 9.22 -10.47
C THR A 375 -16.22 10.73 -10.25
N GLN A 376 -17.35 11.36 -10.57
CA GLN A 376 -17.51 12.82 -10.57
C GLN A 376 -17.12 13.50 -9.24
N SER A 377 -17.23 12.80 -8.12
CA SER A 377 -16.91 13.34 -6.80
C SER A 377 -15.44 13.76 -6.68
N TRP A 378 -14.53 13.05 -7.33
CA TRP A 378 -13.11 13.35 -7.36
C TRP A 378 -12.63 13.85 -8.73
N LEU A 379 -13.22 13.35 -9.82
CA LEU A 379 -12.80 13.67 -11.18
C LEU A 379 -13.02 15.15 -11.52
N VAL A 380 -14.15 15.70 -11.10
CA VAL A 380 -14.48 17.12 -11.36
C VAL A 380 -13.49 18.05 -10.64
N PRO A 381 -13.27 17.95 -9.33
CA PRO A 381 -12.25 18.76 -8.66
C PRO A 381 -10.84 18.56 -9.19
N TYR A 382 -10.45 17.34 -9.52
CA TYR A 382 -9.13 17.07 -10.10
C TYR A 382 -8.95 17.79 -11.45
N ALA A 383 -9.95 17.74 -12.32
CA ALA A 383 -9.89 18.42 -13.62
C ALA A 383 -9.83 19.95 -13.46
N GLN A 384 -10.61 20.50 -12.53
CA GLN A 384 -10.60 21.93 -12.20
C GLN A 384 -9.26 22.36 -11.62
N TYR A 385 -8.71 21.58 -10.68
CA TYR A 385 -7.38 21.82 -10.11
C TYR A 385 -6.30 21.81 -11.20
N SER A 386 -6.34 20.83 -12.11
CA SER A 386 -5.37 20.70 -13.18
C SER A 386 -5.42 21.86 -14.16
N TRP A 387 -6.62 22.34 -14.47
CA TRP A 387 -6.81 23.56 -15.27
C TRP A 387 -6.27 24.78 -14.53
N LEU A 388 -6.66 25.00 -13.25
CA LEU A 388 -6.22 26.14 -12.44
C LEU A 388 -4.71 26.18 -12.27
N ARG A 389 -4.07 25.05 -11.99
CA ARG A 389 -2.61 24.92 -11.94
C ARG A 389 -1.95 25.43 -13.22
N ASN A 390 -2.48 25.01 -14.38
CA ASN A 390 -1.92 25.39 -15.66
C ASN A 390 -2.14 26.87 -15.97
N GLU A 391 -3.33 27.41 -15.70
CA GLU A 391 -3.65 28.84 -15.92
C GLU A 391 -2.82 29.77 -15.01
N ASN A 392 -2.59 29.37 -13.77
CA ASN A 392 -1.81 30.15 -12.82
C ASN A 392 -0.28 29.89 -12.93
N GLY A 393 0.14 28.90 -13.71
CA GLY A 393 1.56 28.52 -13.86
C GLY A 393 2.20 27.99 -12.57
N THR A 394 1.40 27.62 -11.57
CA THR A 394 1.85 27.04 -10.30
C THR A 394 0.79 26.15 -9.68
N ALA A 395 1.22 25.07 -9.05
CA ALA A 395 0.36 24.21 -8.25
C ALA A 395 0.12 24.75 -6.81
N ASP A 396 0.90 25.71 -6.37
CA ASP A 396 0.70 26.36 -5.09
C ASP A 396 -0.58 27.23 -5.13
N PHE A 397 -1.68 26.60 -4.74
CA PHE A 397 -3.01 27.20 -4.77
C PHE A 397 -3.12 28.41 -3.82
N SER A 398 -2.22 28.58 -2.85
CA SER A 398 -2.20 29.79 -2.01
C SER A 398 -1.80 31.04 -2.80
N GLN A 399 -1.12 30.86 -3.94
CA GLN A 399 -0.71 31.94 -4.85
C GLN A 399 -1.73 32.19 -5.97
N TRP A 400 -2.79 31.37 -6.11
CA TRP A 400 -3.79 31.57 -7.13
C TRP A 400 -4.62 32.83 -6.84
N LYS A 401 -4.85 33.60 -7.88
CA LYS A 401 -5.60 34.85 -7.76
C LYS A 401 -7.06 34.60 -7.35
N ASP A 402 -7.67 33.58 -7.95
CA ASP A 402 -9.03 33.17 -7.72
C ASP A 402 -9.05 31.66 -7.44
N HIS A 403 -10.06 31.15 -6.76
CA HIS A 403 -10.24 29.71 -6.46
C HIS A 403 -9.14 29.08 -5.57
N ASN A 404 -8.45 29.88 -4.78
CA ASN A 404 -7.41 29.41 -3.86
C ASN A 404 -7.95 28.52 -2.71
N VAL A 405 -9.26 28.55 -2.48
CA VAL A 405 -9.99 27.67 -1.57
C VAL A 405 -11.11 27.00 -2.36
N TRP A 406 -11.14 25.67 -2.33
CA TRP A 406 -12.18 24.91 -3.02
C TRP A 406 -13.56 25.13 -2.38
N ASN A 407 -14.60 25.30 -3.21
CA ASN A 407 -15.98 25.39 -2.77
C ASN A 407 -16.98 24.95 -3.86
N GLU A 408 -18.22 24.64 -3.47
CA GLU A 408 -19.24 24.11 -4.39
C GLU A 408 -19.70 25.13 -5.45
N ALA A 409 -19.66 26.42 -5.15
CA ALA A 409 -20.08 27.44 -6.12
C ALA A 409 -19.08 27.51 -7.28
N ASP A 410 -17.77 27.50 -6.97
CA ASP A 410 -16.70 27.45 -7.97
C ASP A 410 -16.77 26.16 -8.78
N ARG A 411 -17.01 25.03 -8.11
CA ARG A 411 -17.19 23.74 -8.76
C ARG A 411 -18.31 23.79 -9.80
N ALA A 412 -19.45 24.34 -9.45
CA ALA A 412 -20.59 24.48 -10.36
C ALA A 412 -20.26 25.38 -11.55
N LEU A 413 -19.59 26.51 -11.31
CA LEU A 413 -19.20 27.46 -12.35
C LEU A 413 -18.22 26.83 -13.36
N LEU A 414 -17.15 26.21 -12.89
CA LEU A 414 -16.12 25.60 -13.74
C LEU A 414 -16.60 24.32 -14.44
N SER A 415 -17.70 23.74 -13.99
CA SER A 415 -18.34 22.57 -14.63
C SER A 415 -19.41 22.94 -15.66
N ASP A 416 -19.72 24.23 -15.85
CA ASP A 416 -20.75 24.66 -16.79
C ASP A 416 -20.28 24.50 -18.25
N PRO A 417 -20.91 23.64 -19.07
CA PRO A 417 -20.54 23.42 -20.46
C PRO A 417 -20.59 24.65 -21.38
N ARG A 418 -21.22 25.75 -20.90
CA ARG A 418 -21.32 27.01 -21.64
C ARG A 418 -20.09 27.90 -21.47
N THR A 419 -19.23 27.61 -20.50
CA THR A 419 -18.02 28.39 -20.26
C THR A 419 -16.90 27.99 -21.22
N LYS A 420 -15.98 28.91 -21.49
CA LYS A 420 -14.79 28.63 -22.33
C LYS A 420 -13.85 27.63 -21.64
N GLU A 421 -13.75 27.75 -20.34
CA GLU A 421 -12.89 26.96 -19.46
C GLU A 421 -13.29 25.49 -19.46
N TYR A 422 -14.57 25.19 -19.60
CA TYR A 422 -15.10 23.83 -19.60
C TYR A 422 -14.44 22.91 -20.62
N GLN A 423 -14.10 23.43 -21.81
CA GLN A 423 -13.49 22.59 -22.86
C GLN A 423 -12.12 22.04 -22.41
N THR A 424 -11.35 22.86 -21.69
CA THR A 424 -10.05 22.46 -21.13
C THR A 424 -10.23 21.58 -19.90
N VAL A 425 -11.18 21.92 -19.01
CA VAL A 425 -11.52 21.07 -17.85
C VAL A 425 -11.99 19.70 -18.32
N ALA A 426 -12.87 19.64 -19.33
CA ALA A 426 -13.39 18.38 -19.86
C ALA A 426 -12.34 17.50 -20.56
N PHE A 427 -11.24 18.09 -21.04
CA PHE A 427 -10.10 17.32 -21.53
C PHE A 427 -9.54 16.39 -20.46
N PHE A 428 -9.44 16.84 -19.21
CA PHE A 428 -8.98 15.99 -18.11
C PHE A 428 -9.98 14.88 -17.78
N TYR A 429 -11.29 15.09 -17.94
CA TYR A 429 -12.29 14.01 -17.84
C TYR A 429 -12.02 12.93 -18.89
N PHE A 430 -11.77 13.35 -20.12
CA PHE A 430 -11.45 12.44 -21.22
C PHE A 430 -10.17 11.63 -20.95
N VAL A 431 -9.11 12.30 -20.52
CA VAL A 431 -7.81 11.65 -20.22
C VAL A 431 -7.97 10.60 -19.13
N GLN A 432 -8.64 10.93 -18.03
CA GLN A 432 -8.82 9.98 -16.92
C GLN A 432 -9.76 8.82 -17.29
N TYR A 433 -10.76 9.06 -18.14
CA TYR A 433 -11.58 7.99 -18.69
C TYR A 433 -10.76 7.00 -19.51
N VAL A 434 -9.89 7.48 -20.39
CA VAL A 434 -8.99 6.63 -21.19
C VAL A 434 -8.07 5.81 -20.30
N LEU A 435 -7.40 6.45 -19.34
CA LEU A 435 -6.46 5.81 -18.43
C LEU A 435 -7.12 4.75 -17.55
N SER A 436 -8.27 5.09 -16.96
CA SER A 436 -9.04 4.15 -16.13
C SER A 436 -9.49 2.94 -16.93
N ALA A 437 -9.99 3.13 -18.14
CA ALA A 437 -10.42 2.04 -19.01
C ALA A 437 -9.24 1.12 -19.39
N GLN A 438 -8.10 1.69 -19.74
CA GLN A 438 -6.90 0.93 -20.12
C GLN A 438 -6.29 0.17 -18.93
N MET A 439 -6.25 0.78 -17.74
CA MET A 439 -5.72 0.10 -16.56
C MET A 439 -6.67 -1.01 -16.08
N LYS A 440 -7.98 -0.79 -16.10
CA LYS A 440 -8.98 -1.85 -15.80
C LYS A 440 -8.85 -3.03 -16.77
N ASP A 441 -8.63 -2.75 -18.06
CA ASP A 441 -8.43 -3.78 -19.08
C ASP A 441 -7.12 -4.54 -18.87
N ALA A 442 -6.04 -3.87 -18.46
CA ALA A 442 -4.78 -4.55 -18.11
C ALA A 442 -4.91 -5.40 -16.85
N HIS A 443 -5.66 -4.93 -15.85
CA HIS A 443 -5.94 -5.67 -14.62
C HIS A 443 -6.77 -6.95 -14.89
N GLU A 444 -7.82 -6.84 -15.69
CA GLU A 444 -8.62 -7.99 -16.08
C GLU A 444 -7.79 -8.99 -16.90
N TYR A 445 -6.93 -8.50 -17.79
CA TYR A 445 -5.99 -9.34 -18.53
C TYR A 445 -5.05 -10.10 -17.60
N ALA A 446 -4.53 -9.45 -16.56
CA ALA A 446 -3.67 -10.08 -15.57
C ALA A 446 -4.41 -11.20 -14.81
N LYS A 447 -5.66 -10.98 -14.40
CA LYS A 447 -6.50 -12.02 -13.77
C LYS A 447 -6.67 -13.23 -14.68
N GLN A 448 -6.99 -13.02 -15.94
CA GLN A 448 -7.13 -14.11 -16.92
C GLN A 448 -5.84 -14.92 -17.10
N LYS A 449 -4.68 -14.28 -16.94
CA LYS A 449 -3.36 -14.94 -16.99
C LYS A 449 -2.93 -15.54 -15.66
N GLY A 450 -3.70 -15.38 -14.60
CA GLY A 450 -3.33 -15.82 -13.25
C GLY A 450 -2.14 -15.04 -12.68
N VAL A 451 -2.02 -13.75 -13.00
CA VAL A 451 -0.97 -12.85 -12.54
C VAL A 451 -1.59 -11.78 -11.64
N ILE A 452 -1.15 -11.73 -10.39
CA ILE A 452 -1.56 -10.72 -9.41
C ILE A 452 -0.85 -9.41 -9.74
N LEU A 453 -1.60 -8.34 -10.00
CA LEU A 453 -1.05 -7.00 -10.01
C LEU A 453 -0.97 -6.48 -8.58
N LYS A 454 0.25 -6.21 -8.12
CA LYS A 454 0.53 -5.64 -6.79
C LYS A 454 0.88 -4.17 -6.95
N GLY A 455 -0.02 -3.29 -6.51
CA GLY A 455 0.18 -1.85 -6.51
C GLY A 455 1.06 -1.37 -5.36
N ASP A 456 1.40 -0.10 -5.40
CA ASP A 456 2.13 0.61 -4.35
C ASP A 456 1.37 1.87 -3.97
N ILE A 457 1.09 2.06 -2.69
CA ILE A 457 0.28 3.16 -2.17
C ILE A 457 1.16 4.06 -1.31
N PRO A 458 1.52 5.27 -1.82
CA PRO A 458 2.37 6.21 -1.09
C PRO A 458 1.80 6.59 0.27
N ILE A 459 2.67 6.78 1.26
CA ILE A 459 2.25 7.29 2.57
C ILE A 459 1.75 8.74 2.48
N GLY A 460 2.30 9.55 1.60
CA GLY A 460 2.00 10.97 1.48
C GLY A 460 1.24 11.35 0.20
N VAL A 461 0.94 12.64 0.12
CA VAL A 461 0.53 13.35 -1.09
C VAL A 461 1.32 14.65 -1.19
N ASN A 462 1.43 15.20 -2.39
CA ASN A 462 2.10 16.49 -2.54
C ASN A 462 1.40 17.57 -1.70
N ARG A 463 2.19 18.47 -1.09
CA ARG A 463 1.69 19.58 -0.27
C ARG A 463 0.69 20.47 -1.00
N TYR A 464 0.88 20.61 -2.30
CA TYR A 464 0.03 21.40 -3.21
C TYR A 464 -0.90 20.53 -4.05
N SER A 465 -1.25 19.35 -3.57
CA SER A 465 -2.13 18.42 -4.26
C SER A 465 -3.58 18.90 -4.32
N CYS A 466 -4.34 18.33 -5.25
CA CYS A 466 -5.79 18.46 -5.31
C CYS A 466 -6.46 18.00 -4.01
N ASP A 467 -5.96 16.91 -3.40
CA ASP A 467 -6.49 16.39 -2.14
C ASP A 467 -6.37 17.39 -1.00
N VAL A 468 -5.22 18.08 -0.87
CA VAL A 468 -5.02 19.12 0.15
C VAL A 468 -5.88 20.35 -0.14
N TRP A 469 -6.04 20.73 -1.42
CA TRP A 469 -6.89 21.83 -1.82
C TRP A 469 -8.36 21.58 -1.50
N MET A 470 -8.85 20.34 -1.72
CA MET A 470 -10.24 19.97 -1.47
C MET A 470 -10.59 19.75 0.01
N GLU A 471 -9.70 19.04 0.71
CA GLU A 471 -9.99 18.54 2.07
C GLU A 471 -8.84 18.87 3.04
N PRO A 472 -8.48 20.18 3.19
CA PRO A 472 -7.32 20.61 3.99
C PRO A 472 -7.40 20.22 5.46
N LYS A 473 -8.60 19.95 5.99
CA LYS A 473 -8.83 19.53 7.39
C LYS A 473 -8.08 18.25 7.77
N TYR A 474 -7.80 17.39 6.79
CA TYR A 474 -7.13 16.11 7.02
C TYR A 474 -5.60 16.21 7.06
N PHE A 475 -5.05 17.40 6.82
CA PHE A 475 -3.60 17.58 6.67
C PHE A 475 -3.05 18.65 7.63
N ASN A 476 -1.86 18.37 8.18
CA ASN A 476 -1.07 19.33 8.94
C ASN A 476 -0.06 19.98 8.00
N LEU A 477 -0.32 21.23 7.63
CA LEU A 477 0.53 21.97 6.69
C LEU A 477 1.71 22.66 7.38
N ASN A 478 1.77 22.64 8.70
CA ASN A 478 2.84 23.22 9.52
C ASN A 478 4.01 22.27 9.78
N GLY A 479 4.03 21.10 9.19
CA GLY A 479 5.07 20.08 9.30
C GLY A 479 5.38 19.41 7.98
N GLN A 480 6.45 18.63 7.95
CA GLN A 480 6.90 17.83 6.80
C GLN A 480 7.09 16.39 7.25
N ALA A 481 6.53 15.45 6.50
CA ALA A 481 6.79 14.04 6.72
C ALA A 481 8.18 13.65 6.23
N GLY A 482 8.80 12.71 6.90
CA GLY A 482 10.10 12.17 6.52
C GLY A 482 10.42 10.91 7.30
N ALA A 483 11.70 10.54 7.30
CA ALA A 483 12.26 9.45 8.08
C ALA A 483 13.43 9.94 8.93
N PRO A 484 13.61 9.37 10.15
CA PRO A 484 14.78 9.65 10.96
C PRO A 484 16.07 9.13 10.30
N PRO A 485 17.25 9.54 10.77
CA PRO A 485 18.52 8.93 10.34
C PRO A 485 18.50 7.40 10.41
N ASP A 486 18.91 6.77 9.32
CA ASP A 486 18.97 5.33 9.16
C ASP A 486 20.05 4.93 8.13
N ASP A 487 20.06 3.66 7.70
CA ASP A 487 21.00 3.14 6.72
C ASP A 487 20.84 3.76 5.31
N PHE A 488 19.69 4.38 5.02
CA PHE A 488 19.45 5.07 3.74
C PHE A 488 19.97 6.50 3.74
N SER A 489 19.96 7.19 4.90
CA SER A 489 20.38 8.58 5.02
C SER A 489 20.82 8.92 6.44
N VAL A 490 22.07 9.32 6.62
CA VAL A 490 22.64 9.72 7.93
C VAL A 490 22.03 11.02 8.50
N ASN A 491 21.47 11.88 7.64
CA ASN A 491 20.80 13.12 8.02
C ASN A 491 19.28 12.99 8.12
N GLY A 492 18.75 11.77 7.97
CA GLY A 492 17.33 11.52 7.78
C GLY A 492 16.85 11.94 6.39
N GLN A 493 15.62 11.62 6.08
CA GLN A 493 14.96 11.99 4.83
C GLN A 493 13.86 13.00 5.11
N ASN A 494 13.79 14.04 4.30
CA ASN A 494 12.68 15.00 4.31
C ASN A 494 11.92 14.86 2.99
N TRP A 495 10.72 14.28 3.04
CA TRP A 495 9.88 14.05 1.86
C TRP A 495 9.04 15.27 1.47
N GLY A 496 8.94 16.26 2.37
CA GLY A 496 8.21 17.51 2.12
C GLY A 496 6.69 17.39 2.13
N PHE A 497 6.13 16.20 2.30
CA PHE A 497 4.68 15.98 2.35
C PHE A 497 4.09 16.56 3.64
N PRO A 498 2.83 17.02 3.63
CA PRO A 498 2.13 17.32 4.87
C PRO A 498 1.92 16.04 5.69
N THR A 499 1.85 16.15 6.99
CA THR A 499 1.44 15.05 7.85
C THR A 499 -0.08 15.00 7.97
N TYR A 500 -0.63 13.87 8.46
CA TYR A 500 -2.08 13.70 8.58
C TYR A 500 -2.61 14.19 9.92
N ASN A 501 -3.75 14.89 9.88
CA ASN A 501 -4.56 15.18 11.06
C ASN A 501 -5.44 13.96 11.37
N TRP A 502 -4.87 13.01 12.11
CA TRP A 502 -5.57 11.76 12.43
C TRP A 502 -6.81 11.97 13.30
N ASP A 503 -6.86 13.02 14.12
CA ASP A 503 -8.03 13.31 14.93
C ASP A 503 -9.25 13.65 14.06
N GLU A 504 -9.05 14.40 12.98
CA GLU A 504 -10.11 14.68 12.02
C GLU A 504 -10.45 13.45 11.16
N MET A 505 -9.46 12.68 10.72
CA MET A 505 -9.70 11.47 9.93
C MET A 505 -10.46 10.41 10.72
N LEU A 506 -10.18 10.25 12.00
CA LEU A 506 -10.86 9.26 12.85
C LEU A 506 -12.33 9.59 13.10
N LYS A 507 -12.74 10.87 13.03
CA LYS A 507 -14.14 11.28 13.22
C LYS A 507 -15.09 10.66 12.19
N ASP A 508 -14.63 10.46 10.97
CA ASP A 508 -15.43 9.87 9.88
C ASP A 508 -15.00 8.41 9.55
N GLY A 509 -14.20 7.80 10.41
CA GLY A 509 -13.71 6.43 10.18
C GLY A 509 -12.63 6.32 9.11
N CYS A 510 -11.81 7.35 8.95
CA CYS A 510 -10.72 7.42 7.98
C CYS A 510 -11.18 7.32 6.50
N GLN A 511 -12.32 7.92 6.17
CA GLN A 511 -12.95 7.79 4.84
C GLN A 511 -12.05 8.24 3.69
N TRP A 512 -11.17 9.22 3.90
CA TRP A 512 -10.19 9.61 2.88
C TRP A 512 -9.28 8.43 2.47
N TRP A 513 -8.75 7.69 3.43
CA TRP A 513 -7.94 6.50 3.19
C TRP A 513 -8.76 5.33 2.63
N VAL A 514 -9.97 5.11 3.17
CA VAL A 514 -10.88 4.06 2.67
C VAL A 514 -11.19 4.27 1.19
N ARG A 515 -11.54 5.49 0.79
CA ARG A 515 -11.78 5.85 -0.62
C ARG A 515 -10.55 5.60 -1.50
N ARG A 516 -9.35 5.89 -0.99
CA ARG A 516 -8.09 5.62 -1.69
C ARG A 516 -7.90 4.13 -1.97
N PHE A 517 -8.06 3.29 -0.95
CA PHE A 517 -7.94 1.84 -1.12
C PHE A 517 -9.03 1.27 -2.03
N GLN A 518 -10.27 1.71 -1.90
CA GLN A 518 -11.38 1.29 -2.77
C GLN A 518 -11.12 1.67 -4.24
N ASN A 519 -10.59 2.85 -4.50
CA ASN A 519 -10.20 3.23 -5.86
C ASN A 519 -9.09 2.32 -6.40
N MET A 520 -8.06 2.05 -5.61
CA MET A 520 -6.94 1.19 -6.04
C MET A 520 -7.37 -0.28 -6.26
N SER A 521 -8.37 -0.77 -5.54
CA SER A 521 -8.88 -2.14 -5.73
C SER A 521 -9.53 -2.39 -7.10
N GLN A 522 -9.83 -1.33 -7.86
CA GLN A 522 -10.27 -1.45 -9.25
C GLN A 522 -9.13 -1.84 -10.22
N PHE A 523 -7.87 -1.69 -9.78
CA PHE A 523 -6.68 -1.85 -10.61
C PHE A 523 -5.72 -2.92 -10.09
N PHE A 524 -5.84 -3.31 -8.82
CA PHE A 524 -4.90 -4.20 -8.14
C PHE A 524 -5.60 -5.23 -7.28
N ASP A 525 -4.97 -6.38 -7.08
CA ASP A 525 -5.43 -7.45 -6.19
C ASP A 525 -4.53 -7.63 -4.96
N ALA A 526 -3.40 -6.95 -4.95
CA ALA A 526 -2.51 -6.81 -3.82
C ALA A 526 -1.92 -5.41 -3.81
N TYR A 527 -1.48 -4.94 -2.65
CA TYR A 527 -0.79 -3.64 -2.55
C TYR A 527 0.28 -3.65 -1.48
N ARG A 528 1.27 -2.79 -1.66
CA ARG A 528 2.26 -2.41 -0.66
C ARG A 528 1.81 -1.11 -0.02
N ILE A 529 1.64 -1.10 1.28
CA ILE A 529 1.55 0.15 2.05
C ILE A 529 2.97 0.68 2.16
N ASP A 530 3.22 1.80 1.50
CA ASP A 530 4.46 2.54 1.65
C ASP A 530 4.56 3.11 3.06
N HIS A 531 5.72 2.93 3.70
CA HIS A 531 6.00 3.43 5.05
C HIS A 531 4.88 3.14 6.05
N VAL A 532 4.55 1.86 6.25
CA VAL A 532 3.47 1.45 7.19
C VAL A 532 3.69 2.01 8.60
N LEU A 533 4.93 2.27 8.97
CA LEU A 533 5.31 2.90 10.24
C LEU A 533 4.63 4.25 10.46
N GLY A 534 4.28 4.97 9.38
CA GLY A 534 3.56 6.24 9.43
C GLY A 534 2.16 6.15 10.04
N PHE A 535 1.54 4.95 10.07
CA PHE A 535 0.26 4.72 10.75
C PHE A 535 0.40 4.51 12.26
N PHE A 536 1.60 4.19 12.72
CA PHE A 536 1.96 4.10 14.13
C PHE A 536 2.42 5.47 14.64
N ARG A 537 3.37 6.04 13.94
CA ARG A 537 3.95 7.38 14.11
C ARG A 537 4.64 7.79 12.82
N ILE A 538 4.61 9.08 12.53
CA ILE A 538 5.37 9.67 11.43
C ILE A 538 6.55 10.47 11.99
N TRP A 539 7.68 10.49 11.28
CA TRP A 539 8.75 11.42 11.57
C TRP A 539 8.35 12.78 11.00
N GLU A 540 8.08 13.71 11.89
CA GLU A 540 7.60 15.05 11.54
C GLU A 540 8.73 16.06 11.70
N ILE A 541 9.07 16.74 10.60
CA ILE A 541 10.18 17.68 10.48
C ILE A 541 9.60 19.10 10.42
N PRO A 542 10.17 20.08 11.19
CA PRO A 542 9.77 21.48 11.10
C PRO A 542 9.94 22.04 9.67
N LEU A 543 9.08 22.99 9.27
CA LEU A 543 9.12 23.59 7.92
C LEU A 543 10.43 24.35 7.63
N ASP A 544 11.09 24.87 8.64
CA ASP A 544 12.34 25.60 8.55
C ASP A 544 13.57 24.71 8.45
N CYS A 545 13.41 23.39 8.51
CA CYS A 545 14.46 22.41 8.37
C CYS A 545 14.52 21.83 6.94
N VAL A 546 15.74 21.59 6.47
CA VAL A 546 16.05 20.86 5.22
C VAL A 546 16.27 19.38 5.52
N TYR A 547 17.06 19.07 6.55
CA TYR A 547 17.36 17.72 7.01
C TYR A 547 16.40 17.24 8.10
N GLY A 548 16.38 15.92 8.31
CA GLY A 548 15.51 15.27 9.28
C GLY A 548 15.99 15.24 10.73
N LEU A 549 17.19 15.73 11.04
CA LEU A 549 17.81 15.55 12.35
C LEU A 549 17.03 16.13 13.53
N THR A 550 16.35 17.26 13.34
CA THR A 550 15.56 17.93 14.38
C THR A 550 14.08 17.62 14.34
N GLY A 551 13.71 16.56 13.65
CA GLY A 551 12.35 16.00 13.63
C GLY A 551 11.97 15.36 14.96
N GLN A 552 10.71 14.98 15.09
CA GLN A 552 10.16 14.22 16.21
C GLN A 552 9.12 13.21 15.72
N PHE A 553 8.91 12.13 16.44
CA PHE A 553 7.80 11.23 16.15
C PHE A 553 6.46 11.86 16.55
N ALA A 554 5.50 11.83 15.65
CA ALA A 554 4.14 12.27 15.86
C ALA A 554 3.14 11.14 15.49
N PRO A 555 2.31 10.70 16.48
CA PRO A 555 2.33 11.05 17.89
C PRO A 555 3.45 10.34 18.68
N SER A 556 3.83 10.92 19.80
CA SER A 556 4.74 10.29 20.77
C SER A 556 4.54 10.84 22.18
N GLN A 557 5.02 10.09 23.17
CA GLN A 557 4.98 10.50 24.56
C GLN A 557 6.20 11.34 24.91
N ALA A 558 6.09 12.65 24.73
CA ALA A 558 7.13 13.61 25.10
C ALA A 558 7.46 13.51 26.61
N ILE A 559 8.60 14.04 27.00
CA ILE A 559 9.17 13.94 28.34
C ILE A 559 9.19 15.33 28.99
N SER A 560 8.72 15.42 30.24
CA SER A 560 8.81 16.68 31.01
C SER A 560 10.21 16.92 31.55
N ARG A 561 10.47 18.16 31.98
CA ARG A 561 11.70 18.55 32.67
C ARG A 561 11.98 17.67 33.90
N GLU A 562 10.98 17.45 34.73
CA GLU A 562 11.06 16.65 35.94
C GLU A 562 11.41 15.21 35.63
N GLU A 563 10.82 14.69 34.61
CA GLU A 563 11.06 13.31 34.14
C GLU A 563 12.49 13.16 33.60
N ILE A 564 13.01 14.14 32.84
CA ILE A 564 14.40 14.14 32.39
C ILE A 564 15.37 14.11 33.57
N MET A 565 15.10 14.91 34.61
CA MET A 565 15.90 14.96 35.81
C MET A 565 15.86 13.63 36.60
N GLN A 566 14.76 12.87 36.53
CA GLN A 566 14.65 11.53 37.17
C GLN A 566 15.60 10.52 36.52
N TYR A 567 15.97 10.69 35.24
CA TYR A 567 17.03 9.88 34.61
C TYR A 567 18.43 10.24 35.10
N GLY A 568 18.57 11.31 35.86
CA GLY A 568 19.84 11.79 36.41
C GLY A 568 20.55 12.85 35.56
N LEU A 569 19.89 13.39 34.53
CA LEU A 569 20.44 14.48 33.74
C LEU A 569 20.12 15.83 34.37
N ASN A 570 21.15 16.63 34.62
CA ASN A 570 20.97 18.02 35.06
C ASN A 570 20.49 18.87 33.87
N PHE A 571 19.17 18.93 33.70
CA PHE A 571 18.54 19.55 32.53
C PHE A 571 18.69 21.07 32.52
N GLN A 572 19.49 21.57 31.60
CA GLN A 572 19.69 22.97 31.31
C GLN A 572 18.98 23.33 29.99
N GLU A 573 17.75 23.80 30.09
CA GLU A 573 16.85 23.94 28.95
C GLU A 573 17.45 24.72 27.80
N GLU A 574 17.94 25.97 28.07
CA GLU A 574 18.50 26.80 27.01
C GLU A 574 19.73 26.16 26.36
N ARG A 575 20.61 25.54 27.16
CA ARG A 575 21.80 24.88 26.63
C ARG A 575 21.47 23.68 25.74
N PHE A 576 20.45 22.93 26.10
CA PHE A 576 20.16 21.64 25.45
C PHE A 576 19.16 21.74 24.30
N THR A 577 18.45 22.85 24.19
CA THR A 577 17.45 23.07 23.14
C THR A 577 17.84 24.13 22.11
N GLN A 578 18.96 24.80 22.31
CA GLN A 578 19.51 25.79 21.37
C GLN A 578 20.78 25.23 20.70
N PRO A 579 21.09 25.64 19.45
CA PRO A 579 22.32 25.24 18.78
C PRO A 579 23.58 25.45 19.63
N PHE A 580 24.38 24.38 19.74
CA PHE A 580 25.63 24.41 20.50
C PHE A 580 26.80 24.90 19.65
N ILE A 581 27.09 26.18 19.70
CA ILE A 581 28.11 26.82 18.86
C ILE A 581 29.16 27.49 19.77
N THR A 582 30.37 26.97 19.71
CA THR A 582 31.55 27.47 20.47
C THR A 582 32.76 27.56 19.57
N ASP A 583 33.80 28.27 20.03
CA ASP A 583 35.03 28.42 19.23
C ASP A 583 35.60 27.07 18.74
N TRP A 584 35.70 26.08 19.65
CA TRP A 584 36.25 24.78 19.27
C TRP A 584 35.39 23.99 18.29
N VAL A 585 34.09 24.17 18.33
CA VAL A 585 33.15 23.56 17.33
C VAL A 585 33.42 24.18 15.96
N LEU A 586 33.51 25.50 15.89
CA LEU A 586 33.76 26.23 14.64
C LEU A 586 35.11 25.83 14.03
N ASP A 587 36.15 25.73 14.85
CA ASP A 587 37.47 25.33 14.36
C ASP A 587 37.46 23.86 13.83
N ARG A 588 36.67 22.97 14.45
CA ARG A 588 36.51 21.59 13.98
C ARG A 588 35.67 21.45 12.71
N VAL A 589 34.63 22.21 12.58
CA VAL A 589 33.70 22.11 11.42
C VAL A 589 34.29 22.85 10.22
N PHE A 590 34.82 24.06 10.41
CA PHE A 590 35.16 24.97 9.31
C PHE A 590 36.65 25.16 9.09
N HIS A 591 37.50 24.60 9.98
CA HIS A 591 38.96 24.70 9.87
C HIS A 591 39.43 26.14 9.57
N GLY A 592 40.15 26.37 8.48
CA GLY A 592 40.65 27.68 8.08
C GLY A 592 39.61 28.74 7.73
N ARG A 593 38.32 28.37 7.60
CA ARG A 593 37.20 29.30 7.37
C ARG A 593 36.40 29.67 8.63
N ALA A 594 36.85 29.23 9.82
CA ALA A 594 36.11 29.47 11.07
C ALA A 594 35.95 30.99 11.36
N ASP A 595 36.96 31.82 11.07
CA ASP A 595 36.89 33.27 11.28
C ASP A 595 35.86 33.95 10.34
N GLU A 596 35.80 33.49 9.09
CA GLU A 596 34.75 33.91 8.15
C GLU A 596 33.36 33.58 8.70
N VAL A 597 33.13 32.39 9.19
CA VAL A 597 31.85 31.94 9.75
C VAL A 597 31.49 32.78 11.00
N ARG A 598 32.45 33.04 11.91
CA ARG A 598 32.22 33.91 13.07
C ARG A 598 31.73 35.29 12.69
N SER A 599 32.35 35.91 11.68
CA SER A 599 32.06 37.29 11.28
C SER A 599 30.79 37.40 10.43
N GLU A 600 30.57 36.46 9.49
CA GLU A 600 29.47 36.60 8.51
C GLU A 600 28.15 36.00 9.00
N TYR A 601 28.19 34.86 9.68
CA TYR A 601 26.97 34.10 9.98
C TYR A 601 26.57 34.10 11.45
N LEU A 602 27.45 34.52 12.38
CA LEU A 602 27.24 34.36 13.81
C LEU A 602 27.25 35.67 14.56
N GLU A 603 26.56 35.70 15.70
CA GLU A 603 26.68 36.72 16.76
C GLU A 603 27.26 36.05 18.01
N ARG A 604 28.23 36.76 18.63
CA ARG A 604 28.78 36.28 19.90
C ARG A 604 27.80 36.58 21.04
N ILE A 605 27.50 35.59 21.87
CA ILE A 605 26.62 35.77 23.04
C ILE A 605 27.43 36.18 24.26
N ASP A 606 28.40 35.33 24.63
CA ASP A 606 29.33 35.52 25.73
C ASP A 606 30.51 34.58 25.56
N GLY A 607 31.65 34.91 26.24
CA GLY A 607 32.85 34.05 26.27
C GLY A 607 33.18 33.43 24.92
N GLU A 608 33.02 32.10 24.80
CA GLU A 608 33.28 31.32 23.59
C GLU A 608 31.99 30.91 22.85
N ARG A 609 30.81 31.39 23.29
CA ARG A 609 29.52 30.96 22.73
C ARG A 609 28.98 31.93 21.70
N TYR A 610 28.37 31.31 20.66
CA TYR A 610 27.77 32.06 19.55
C TYR A 610 26.35 31.58 19.32
N ARG A 611 25.56 32.37 18.59
CA ARG A 611 24.29 32.05 18.00
C ARG A 611 24.30 32.39 16.51
N MET A 612 23.44 31.74 15.73
CA MET A 612 23.23 32.15 14.35
C MET A 612 22.59 33.54 14.29
N LYS A 613 23.03 34.34 13.33
CA LYS A 613 22.31 35.61 13.00
C LYS A 613 20.90 35.32 12.55
N PRO A 614 19.91 36.21 12.76
CA PRO A 614 18.51 35.96 12.37
C PRO A 614 18.31 35.65 10.90
N GLU A 615 19.21 36.09 10.02
CA GLU A 615 19.18 35.81 8.59
C GLU A 615 19.59 34.39 8.24
N PHE A 616 20.21 33.64 9.19
CA PHE A 616 20.77 32.30 9.02
C PHE A 616 20.36 31.34 10.13
N ASP A 617 19.39 31.69 10.96
CA ASP A 617 19.02 30.90 12.15
C ASP A 617 18.20 29.64 11.85
N THR A 618 17.88 29.39 10.58
CA THR A 618 17.21 28.17 10.12
C THR A 618 17.90 27.57 8.89
N GLN A 619 17.77 26.26 8.71
CA GLN A 619 18.33 25.60 7.53
C GLN A 619 17.74 26.13 6.22
N ARG A 620 16.45 26.47 6.19
CA ARG A 620 15.82 27.03 4.98
C ARG A 620 16.34 28.42 4.61
N LYS A 621 16.66 29.26 5.58
CA LYS A 621 17.30 30.55 5.30
C LYS A 621 18.71 30.39 4.75
N ILE A 622 19.47 29.44 5.31
CA ILE A 622 20.80 29.07 4.78
C ILE A 622 20.68 28.53 3.36
N GLU A 623 19.73 27.62 3.10
CA GLU A 623 19.47 27.08 1.77
C GLU A 623 19.18 28.18 0.74
N ALA A 624 18.35 29.14 1.10
CA ALA A 624 18.03 30.29 0.25
C ALA A 624 19.25 31.16 -0.07
N HIS A 625 20.12 31.37 0.91
CA HIS A 625 21.38 32.12 0.72
C HIS A 625 22.31 31.41 -0.28
N PHE A 626 22.39 30.06 -0.24
CA PHE A 626 23.24 29.26 -1.12
C PHE A 626 22.50 28.73 -2.38
N ALA A 627 21.33 29.24 -2.71
CA ALA A 627 20.49 28.70 -3.81
C ALA A 627 21.18 28.69 -5.17
N GLY A 628 22.14 29.59 -5.43
CA GLY A 628 22.92 29.66 -6.65
C GLY A 628 24.30 29.02 -6.56
N ALA A 629 24.67 28.44 -5.43
CA ALA A 629 26.00 27.86 -5.22
C ALA A 629 26.18 26.57 -6.02
N THR A 630 27.26 26.50 -6.80
CA THR A 630 27.65 25.33 -7.58
C THR A 630 29.04 24.80 -7.22
N GLN A 631 29.83 25.62 -6.50
CA GLN A 631 31.18 25.25 -6.07
C GLN A 631 31.13 24.32 -4.87
N GLN A 632 31.98 23.30 -4.86
CA GLN A 632 32.02 22.31 -3.78
C GLN A 632 32.32 22.96 -2.41
N GLU A 633 33.13 24.01 -2.39
CA GLU A 633 33.49 24.74 -1.17
C GLU A 633 32.32 25.48 -0.56
N ASP A 634 31.41 26.05 -1.38
CA ASP A 634 30.19 26.72 -0.91
C ASP A 634 29.17 25.73 -0.40
N LEU A 635 29.04 24.57 -1.10
CA LEU A 635 28.18 23.48 -0.65
C LEU A 635 28.65 22.87 0.67
N TRP A 636 29.96 22.73 0.85
CA TRP A 636 30.55 22.28 2.12
C TRP A 636 30.31 23.28 3.23
N LEU A 637 30.46 24.59 2.97
CA LEU A 637 30.16 25.67 3.94
C LEU A 637 28.67 25.63 4.35
N ARG A 638 27.78 25.53 3.37
CA ARG A 638 26.34 25.39 3.61
C ARG A 638 26.02 24.20 4.54
N ASP A 639 26.58 23.03 4.23
CA ASP A 639 26.33 21.80 5.01
C ASP A 639 26.88 21.90 6.43
N GLY A 640 28.02 22.57 6.60
CA GLY A 640 28.57 22.90 7.92
C GLY A 640 27.64 23.83 8.72
N LEU A 641 27.06 24.84 8.08
CA LEU A 641 26.08 25.72 8.72
C LEU A 641 24.78 24.97 9.09
N TYR A 642 24.31 24.04 8.25
CA TYR A 642 23.18 23.16 8.58
C TYR A 642 23.48 22.33 9.84
N SER A 643 24.70 21.80 9.98
CA SER A 643 25.08 21.02 11.14
C SER A 643 25.07 21.83 12.43
N LEU A 644 25.49 23.09 12.38
CA LEU A 644 25.42 23.99 13.55
C LEU A 644 23.99 24.18 14.06
N VAL A 645 23.02 24.38 13.13
CA VAL A 645 21.62 24.61 13.50
C VAL A 645 21.00 23.38 14.15
N SER A 646 21.42 22.18 13.75
CA SER A 646 20.87 20.91 14.26
C SER A 646 21.60 20.34 15.49
N ASP A 647 22.71 20.96 15.94
CA ASP A 647 23.48 20.48 17.11
C ASP A 647 22.79 20.89 18.42
N VAL A 648 21.72 20.15 18.75
CA VAL A 648 20.97 20.28 20.00
C VAL A 648 20.83 18.91 20.67
N LEU A 649 20.67 18.87 21.98
CA LEU A 649 20.49 17.61 22.71
C LEU A 649 19.02 17.19 22.80
N PHE A 650 18.12 18.16 22.86
CA PHE A 650 16.66 17.97 22.87
C PHE A 650 15.99 18.89 21.87
N VAL A 651 14.87 18.43 21.32
CA VAL A 651 13.93 19.27 20.59
C VAL A 651 12.65 19.45 21.41
N ARG A 652 12.03 20.64 21.33
CA ARG A 652 10.76 20.92 22.01
C ARG A 652 9.62 20.21 21.29
N ASP A 653 8.64 19.73 22.08
CA ASP A 653 7.40 19.25 21.51
C ASP A 653 6.67 20.39 20.78
N ARG A 654 6.22 20.13 19.56
CA ARG A 654 5.62 21.16 18.70
C ARG A 654 4.28 21.69 19.20
N ASN A 655 3.59 20.92 20.02
CA ASN A 655 2.27 21.27 20.56
C ASN A 655 2.31 21.64 22.05
N ARG A 656 3.39 21.28 22.76
CA ARG A 656 3.55 21.50 24.20
C ARG A 656 4.95 22.03 24.51
N ALA A 657 5.07 23.33 24.64
CA ALA A 657 6.37 24.02 24.78
C ALA A 657 7.19 23.63 26.04
N ASP A 658 6.53 23.07 27.04
CA ASP A 658 7.12 22.57 28.31
C ASP A 658 7.52 21.10 28.26
N MET A 659 7.38 20.44 27.11
CA MET A 659 7.72 19.04 26.89
C MET A 659 8.82 18.90 25.83
N PHE A 660 9.58 17.81 25.92
CA PHE A 660 10.79 17.62 25.13
C PHE A 660 10.90 16.22 24.55
N HIS A 661 11.68 16.10 23.48
CA HIS A 661 12.10 14.85 22.88
C HIS A 661 13.64 14.82 22.83
N PRO A 662 14.31 13.70 23.15
CA PRO A 662 15.74 13.59 22.89
C PRO A 662 15.98 13.69 21.38
N ARG A 663 16.96 14.50 20.97
CA ARG A 663 17.26 14.63 19.55
C ARG A 663 17.89 13.33 19.06
N ILE A 664 17.38 12.80 17.95
CA ILE A 664 17.85 11.54 17.37
C ILE A 664 19.32 11.68 16.95
N SER A 665 20.12 10.64 17.18
CA SER A 665 21.56 10.62 16.85
C SER A 665 22.40 11.72 17.50
N ALA A 666 21.93 12.37 18.57
CA ALA A 666 22.67 13.44 19.26
C ALA A 666 24.01 12.98 19.80
N GLN A 667 24.21 11.65 20.00
CA GLN A 667 25.46 11.08 20.46
C GLN A 667 26.65 11.32 19.52
N PHE A 668 26.40 11.68 18.28
CA PHE A 668 27.41 11.97 17.26
C PHE A 668 27.78 13.45 17.16
N ASP A 669 27.14 14.32 17.96
CA ASP A 669 27.28 15.77 17.85
C ASP A 669 28.06 16.37 19.00
N PHE A 670 28.49 17.63 18.81
CA PHE A 670 29.39 18.33 19.75
C PHE A 670 28.69 18.65 21.07
N ILE A 671 27.43 18.94 21.12
CA ILE A 671 26.68 19.14 22.36
C ILE A 671 26.80 17.91 23.27
N TYR A 672 26.66 16.71 22.73
CA TYR A 672 26.78 15.47 23.48
C TYR A 672 28.25 15.25 23.88
N GLU A 673 29.22 15.52 22.99
CA GLU A 673 30.65 15.44 23.30
C GLU A 673 31.05 16.34 24.50
N SER A 674 30.38 17.51 24.61
CA SER A 674 30.60 18.48 25.67
C SER A 674 30.07 18.08 27.06
N LEU A 675 29.28 17.00 27.16
CA LEU A 675 28.70 16.54 28.43
C LEU A 675 29.72 15.82 29.28
N TYR A 676 29.53 15.89 30.60
CA TYR A 676 30.25 15.00 31.54
C TYR A 676 29.77 13.56 31.42
N ASP A 677 30.60 12.59 31.79
CA ASP A 677 30.30 11.17 31.65
C ASP A 677 28.98 10.74 32.34
N ASN A 678 28.68 11.28 33.51
CA ASN A 678 27.42 11.02 34.20
C ASN A 678 26.20 11.51 33.41
N ASP A 679 26.31 12.70 32.79
CA ASP A 679 25.25 13.24 31.97
C ASP A 679 25.08 12.45 30.65
N LYS A 680 26.17 12.01 30.04
CA LYS A 680 26.14 11.11 28.88
C LYS A 680 25.42 9.81 29.20
N GLN A 681 25.73 9.20 30.35
CA GLN A 681 25.07 7.97 30.78
C GLN A 681 23.57 8.20 31.06
N ALA A 682 23.21 9.29 31.71
CA ALA A 682 21.83 9.66 31.97
C ALA A 682 21.06 9.89 30.67
N PHE A 683 21.62 10.65 29.75
CA PHE A 683 21.05 10.89 28.43
C PHE A 683 20.86 9.59 27.65
N ASN A 684 21.84 8.69 27.62
CA ASN A 684 21.74 7.41 26.93
C ASN A 684 20.64 6.50 27.51
N ARG A 685 20.48 6.46 28.84
CA ARG A 685 19.35 5.73 29.46
C ARG A 685 18.00 6.28 29.01
N LEU A 686 17.84 7.60 29.07
CA LEU A 686 16.64 8.30 28.62
C LEU A 686 16.39 8.07 27.14
N TYR A 687 17.40 8.23 26.29
CA TYR A 687 17.35 8.03 24.85
C TYR A 687 16.90 6.61 24.48
N ASN A 688 17.51 5.60 25.09
CA ASN A 688 17.18 4.21 24.84
C ASN A 688 15.76 3.86 25.29
N ASP A 689 15.34 4.39 26.45
CA ASP A 689 13.97 4.18 26.90
C ASP A 689 12.97 4.86 25.96
N TYR A 690 13.21 6.11 25.56
CA TYR A 690 12.34 6.89 24.69
C TYR A 690 12.13 6.23 23.33
N TYR A 691 13.22 5.88 22.63
CA TYR A 691 13.13 5.37 21.26
C TYR A 691 12.77 3.89 21.17
N TYR A 692 13.10 3.06 22.16
CA TYR A 692 12.97 1.60 22.02
C TYR A 692 11.97 0.94 22.97
N ARG A 693 11.43 1.64 23.98
CA ARG A 693 10.51 1.03 24.96
C ARG A 693 9.26 1.86 25.25
N ARG A 694 9.43 3.12 25.68
CA ARG A 694 8.40 3.99 26.21
C ARG A 694 7.14 4.04 25.35
N ASN A 695 7.32 4.14 24.04
CA ASN A 695 6.23 4.40 23.11
C ASN A 695 5.55 3.14 22.55
N ASN A 696 6.06 1.92 22.78
CA ASN A 696 5.57 0.71 22.10
C ASN A 696 4.05 0.49 22.32
N GLN A 697 3.57 0.51 23.55
CA GLN A 697 2.14 0.32 23.84
C GLN A 697 1.29 1.49 23.35
N PHE A 698 1.82 2.68 23.38
CA PHE A 698 1.15 3.86 22.88
C PHE A 698 1.00 3.77 21.34
N TRP A 699 2.06 3.49 20.62
CA TRP A 699 2.03 3.34 19.16
C TRP A 699 1.19 2.15 18.69
N TYR A 700 1.20 1.04 19.43
CA TYR A 700 0.28 -0.06 19.20
C TYR A 700 -1.18 0.42 19.19
N ARG A 701 -1.58 1.15 20.21
CA ARG A 701 -2.96 1.67 20.32
C ARG A 701 -3.28 2.67 19.20
N GLU A 702 -2.32 3.53 18.85
CA GLU A 702 -2.49 4.50 17.76
C GLU A 702 -2.65 3.82 16.39
N ALA A 703 -1.91 2.78 16.11
CA ALA A 703 -2.05 1.98 14.91
C ALA A 703 -3.38 1.23 14.86
N MET A 704 -3.80 0.64 15.98
CA MET A 704 -5.05 -0.13 16.07
C MET A 704 -6.31 0.72 15.99
N LYS A 705 -6.23 2.04 16.16
CA LYS A 705 -7.35 2.94 15.84
C LYS A 705 -7.61 3.06 14.34
N LYS A 706 -6.61 2.85 13.50
CA LYS A 706 -6.58 3.16 12.06
C LYS A 706 -6.51 1.91 11.19
N LEU A 707 -5.44 1.12 11.31
CA LEU A 707 -5.11 0.03 10.40
C LEU A 707 -6.21 -1.04 10.26
N PRO A 708 -6.93 -1.48 11.30
CA PRO A 708 -8.00 -2.46 11.12
C PRO A 708 -9.07 -2.02 10.12
N LYS A 709 -9.48 -0.75 10.18
CA LYS A 709 -10.46 -0.19 9.23
C LYS A 709 -9.94 -0.14 7.81
N LEU A 710 -8.65 0.19 7.65
CA LEU A 710 -8.01 0.37 6.37
C LEU A 710 -7.77 -0.97 5.66
N VAL A 711 -7.19 -1.95 6.36
CA VAL A 711 -6.91 -3.26 5.77
C VAL A 711 -8.17 -4.05 5.43
N GLN A 712 -9.30 -3.74 6.09
CA GLN A 712 -10.60 -4.34 5.82
C GLN A 712 -11.43 -3.60 4.76
N ALA A 713 -10.95 -2.46 4.27
CA ALA A 713 -11.70 -1.64 3.31
C ALA A 713 -11.87 -2.33 1.94
N THR A 714 -11.01 -3.26 1.60
CA THR A 714 -11.00 -4.00 0.33
C THR A 714 -10.58 -5.45 0.54
N ARG A 715 -10.73 -6.27 -0.50
CA ARG A 715 -10.23 -7.65 -0.52
C ARG A 715 -8.81 -7.78 -1.10
N MET A 716 -8.09 -6.68 -1.35
CA MET A 716 -6.70 -6.76 -1.81
C MET A 716 -5.82 -7.42 -0.75
N LEU A 717 -4.84 -8.23 -1.18
CA LEU A 717 -3.81 -8.77 -0.29
C LEU A 717 -2.92 -7.65 0.21
N VAL A 718 -2.78 -7.52 1.54
CA VAL A 718 -2.07 -6.41 2.17
C VAL A 718 -0.62 -6.77 2.44
N CYS A 719 0.30 -6.01 1.87
CA CYS A 719 1.72 -6.06 2.16
C CYS A 719 2.18 -4.70 2.69
N ALA A 720 3.23 -4.67 3.46
CA ALA A 720 3.77 -3.43 4.00
C ALA A 720 5.24 -3.25 3.64
N GLU A 721 5.66 -1.99 3.59
CA GLU A 721 7.05 -1.62 3.72
C GLU A 721 7.29 -1.25 5.20
N ASP A 722 8.05 -2.08 5.90
CA ASP A 722 8.32 -1.99 7.34
C ASP A 722 9.84 -2.01 7.60
N LEU A 723 10.56 -1.14 6.88
CA LEU A 723 12.02 -0.97 6.98
C LEU A 723 12.39 0.24 7.84
N GLY A 724 13.66 0.35 8.19
CA GLY A 724 14.24 1.43 8.99
C GLY A 724 14.14 1.17 10.49
N MET A 725 13.87 2.21 11.28
CA MET A 725 13.72 2.11 12.73
C MET A 725 12.37 1.52 13.10
N VAL A 726 12.27 0.20 13.21
CA VAL A 726 11.01 -0.55 13.44
C VAL A 726 10.82 -0.84 14.92
N PRO A 727 9.81 -0.24 15.60
CA PRO A 727 9.50 -0.59 16.99
C PRO A 727 8.82 -1.96 17.09
N ASP A 728 8.96 -2.62 18.26
CA ASP A 728 8.43 -3.98 18.48
C ASP A 728 6.92 -4.10 18.22
N CYS A 729 6.17 -3.05 18.53
CA CYS A 729 4.71 -3.04 18.33
C CYS A 729 4.27 -3.23 16.88
N VAL A 730 5.15 -2.96 15.90
CA VAL A 730 4.83 -3.15 14.48
C VAL A 730 4.61 -4.63 14.19
N SER A 731 5.50 -5.50 14.66
CA SER A 731 5.36 -6.95 14.46
C SER A 731 4.06 -7.49 15.08
N TRP A 732 3.65 -6.94 16.23
CA TRP A 732 2.39 -7.35 16.89
C TRP A 732 1.17 -7.03 16.03
N VAL A 733 1.11 -5.79 15.52
CA VAL A 733 -0.01 -5.34 14.65
C VAL A 733 0.00 -6.07 13.32
N MET A 734 1.17 -6.21 12.68
CA MET A 734 1.30 -6.93 11.41
C MET A 734 0.80 -8.37 11.52
N LYS A 735 1.20 -9.06 12.58
CA LYS A 735 0.74 -10.43 12.85
C LYS A 735 -0.76 -10.49 13.13
N GLN A 736 -1.29 -9.58 13.95
CA GLN A 736 -2.70 -9.52 14.30
C GLN A 736 -3.60 -9.23 13.08
N LEU A 737 -3.16 -8.36 12.18
CA LEU A 737 -3.92 -7.96 10.99
C LEU A 737 -3.56 -8.75 9.73
N ARG A 738 -2.70 -9.77 9.84
CA ARG A 738 -2.25 -10.60 8.71
C ARG A 738 -1.66 -9.79 7.55
N ILE A 739 -0.97 -8.70 7.86
CA ILE A 739 -0.24 -7.88 6.88
C ILE A 739 1.10 -8.55 6.58
N LEU A 740 1.43 -8.74 5.30
CA LEU A 740 2.69 -9.34 4.89
C LEU A 740 3.83 -8.34 5.13
N SER A 741 4.82 -8.75 5.91
CA SER A 741 6.05 -7.96 6.16
C SER A 741 7.01 -8.02 4.97
N LEU A 742 7.94 -7.07 4.87
CA LEU A 742 9.01 -7.08 3.88
C LEU A 742 10.28 -7.67 4.51
N GLU A 743 10.84 -8.71 3.90
CA GLU A 743 12.03 -9.39 4.40
C GLU A 743 13.19 -9.26 3.40
N LEU A 744 14.28 -8.65 3.87
CA LEU A 744 15.51 -8.40 3.13
C LEU A 744 16.67 -9.08 3.85
N GLN A 745 17.41 -9.95 3.15
CA GLN A 745 18.56 -10.63 3.74
C GLN A 745 19.71 -9.65 4.06
N SER A 746 19.88 -8.65 3.19
CA SER A 746 20.93 -7.62 3.35
C SER A 746 20.63 -6.57 4.41
N MET A 747 19.36 -6.47 4.84
CA MET A 747 18.88 -5.49 5.83
C MET A 747 17.93 -6.17 6.82
N PRO A 748 18.46 -7.00 7.73
CA PRO A 748 17.60 -7.68 8.71
C PRO A 748 17.02 -6.68 9.72
N LYS A 749 15.80 -6.97 10.19
CA LYS A 749 15.13 -6.15 11.21
C LYS A 749 15.77 -6.23 12.59
N SER A 750 16.53 -7.28 12.86
CA SER A 750 17.28 -7.42 14.10
C SER A 750 18.61 -6.63 14.01
N PRO A 751 18.86 -5.69 14.93
CA PRO A 751 20.11 -4.92 14.93
C PRO A 751 21.34 -5.75 15.33
N THR A 752 21.14 -6.98 15.83
CA THR A 752 22.22 -7.87 16.30
C THR A 752 22.75 -8.80 15.22
N THR A 753 22.13 -8.85 14.05
CA THR A 753 22.54 -9.70 12.94
C THR A 753 22.92 -8.86 11.72
N ARG A 754 24.04 -9.19 11.06
CA ARG A 754 24.51 -8.48 9.88
C ARG A 754 23.68 -8.86 8.63
N PHE A 755 23.28 -10.12 8.53
CA PHE A 755 22.47 -10.65 7.44
C PHE A 755 21.31 -11.48 7.98
N GLY A 756 20.15 -11.40 7.34
CA GLY A 756 18.99 -12.22 7.66
C GLY A 756 19.14 -13.67 7.21
N HIS A 757 18.52 -14.59 7.93
CA HIS A 757 18.42 -16.00 7.52
C HIS A 757 17.12 -16.24 6.77
N LEU A 758 17.20 -16.49 5.46
CA LEU A 758 16.03 -16.67 4.59
C LEU A 758 15.07 -17.76 5.08
N SER A 759 15.61 -18.85 5.68
CA SER A 759 14.80 -19.93 6.25
C SER A 759 13.97 -19.53 7.47
N GLN A 760 14.25 -18.40 8.08
CA GLN A 760 13.53 -17.88 9.25
C GLN A 760 12.47 -16.85 8.87
N ASN A 761 12.33 -16.51 7.59
CA ASN A 761 11.30 -15.58 7.15
C ASN A 761 9.92 -16.11 7.55
N PRO A 762 9.02 -15.25 8.07
CA PRO A 762 7.64 -15.68 8.31
C PRO A 762 6.94 -16.00 7.00
N TYR A 763 5.96 -16.93 7.03
CA TYR A 763 5.17 -17.23 5.85
C TYR A 763 4.41 -15.97 5.33
N CYS A 764 3.77 -15.22 6.25
CA CYS A 764 3.11 -13.96 5.90
C CYS A 764 4.13 -12.84 5.63
N SER A 765 4.92 -13.00 4.58
CA SER A 765 5.94 -12.00 4.18
C SER A 765 6.17 -11.97 2.67
N VAL A 766 6.80 -10.88 2.25
CA VAL A 766 7.38 -10.69 0.92
C VAL A 766 8.88 -10.72 1.06
N CYS A 767 9.53 -11.71 0.45
CA CYS A 767 10.98 -11.79 0.36
C CYS A 767 11.47 -11.10 -0.90
N THR A 768 12.53 -10.30 -0.80
CA THR A 768 13.21 -9.70 -1.94
C THR A 768 14.72 -9.60 -1.72
N ILE A 769 15.48 -9.48 -2.80
CA ILE A 769 16.93 -9.21 -2.75
C ILE A 769 17.16 -7.73 -2.57
N SER A 770 16.49 -6.92 -3.39
CA SER A 770 16.55 -5.46 -3.36
C SER A 770 15.17 -4.86 -3.62
N SER A 771 14.96 -3.63 -3.14
CA SER A 771 13.81 -2.82 -3.53
C SER A 771 14.21 -1.75 -4.54
N HIS A 772 13.25 -0.99 -5.04
CA HIS A 772 13.52 0.16 -5.91
C HIS A 772 14.30 1.28 -5.21
N ASP A 773 14.37 1.29 -3.87
CA ASP A 773 15.11 2.26 -3.05
C ASP A 773 16.54 1.82 -2.71
N MET A 774 16.91 0.63 -3.14
CA MET A 774 18.20 0.01 -2.79
C MET A 774 19.08 -0.19 -4.02
N PRO A 775 20.39 -0.39 -3.84
CA PRO A 775 21.26 -0.94 -4.88
C PRO A 775 20.69 -2.25 -5.42
N THR A 776 20.81 -2.50 -6.72
CA THR A 776 20.55 -3.84 -7.28
C THR A 776 21.53 -4.85 -6.68
N LEU A 777 21.26 -6.16 -6.84
CA LEU A 777 22.16 -7.21 -6.36
C LEU A 777 23.60 -6.98 -6.81
N ARG A 778 23.80 -6.62 -8.07
CA ARG A 778 25.14 -6.37 -8.65
C ARG A 778 25.83 -5.17 -8.01
N GLN A 779 25.11 -4.06 -7.84
CA GLN A 779 25.65 -2.86 -7.21
C GLN A 779 25.99 -3.13 -5.75
N TRP A 780 25.08 -3.76 -5.02
CA TRP A 780 25.29 -4.13 -3.61
C TRP A 780 26.49 -5.05 -3.44
N TRP A 781 26.72 -5.98 -4.37
CA TRP A 781 27.84 -6.92 -4.36
C TRP A 781 29.19 -6.21 -4.51
N ASP A 782 29.26 -5.25 -5.42
CA ASP A 782 30.53 -4.60 -5.78
C ASP A 782 30.78 -3.29 -5.04
N GLU A 783 29.81 -2.80 -4.25
CA GLU A 783 29.90 -1.56 -3.49
C GLU A 783 30.80 -1.67 -2.25
N ASP A 784 30.83 -2.83 -1.59
CA ASP A 784 31.58 -3.09 -0.36
C ASP A 784 32.13 -4.52 -0.35
N TYR A 785 33.42 -4.65 -0.65
CA TYR A 785 34.09 -5.94 -0.80
C TYR A 785 34.26 -6.68 0.52
N GLU A 786 34.39 -5.99 1.66
CA GLU A 786 34.48 -6.63 2.97
C GLU A 786 33.15 -7.26 3.36
N ARG A 787 32.06 -6.51 3.17
CA ARG A 787 30.69 -6.99 3.41
C ARG A 787 30.36 -8.19 2.55
N THR A 788 30.68 -8.14 1.27
CA THR A 788 30.37 -9.24 0.34
C THR A 788 31.26 -10.45 0.55
N GLN A 789 32.50 -10.27 0.99
CA GLN A 789 33.34 -11.40 1.41
C GLN A 789 32.74 -12.12 2.63
N ASP A 790 32.28 -11.37 3.64
CA ASP A 790 31.60 -11.93 4.80
C ASP A 790 30.32 -12.67 4.39
N TYR A 791 29.50 -12.07 3.53
CA TYR A 791 28.29 -12.70 3.00
C TYR A 791 28.61 -14.00 2.22
N TYR A 792 29.66 -13.99 1.39
CA TYR A 792 30.09 -15.13 0.62
C TYR A 792 30.49 -16.31 1.51
N ASN A 793 31.20 -16.02 2.61
CA ASN A 793 31.65 -17.05 3.56
C ASN A 793 30.49 -17.51 4.49
N SER A 794 29.77 -16.57 5.12
CA SER A 794 28.82 -16.87 6.20
C SER A 794 27.44 -17.28 5.72
N MET A 795 26.95 -16.68 4.62
CA MET A 795 25.60 -16.92 4.12
C MET A 795 25.56 -17.88 2.92
N LEU A 796 26.56 -17.81 2.04
CA LEU A 796 26.64 -18.73 0.90
C LEU A 796 27.47 -19.97 1.21
N TYR A 797 28.14 -20.01 2.37
CA TYR A 797 28.99 -21.12 2.84
C TYR A 797 30.08 -21.51 1.83
N ARG A 798 30.72 -20.49 1.25
CA ARG A 798 31.78 -20.66 0.25
C ARG A 798 33.13 -20.23 0.82
N GLU A 799 34.20 -20.90 0.36
CA GLU A 799 35.57 -20.61 0.74
C GLU A 799 36.31 -19.85 -0.36
N GLY A 800 37.37 -19.16 0.01
CA GLY A 800 38.17 -18.37 -0.92
C GLY A 800 37.70 -16.95 -1.12
N PRO A 801 38.31 -16.19 -2.03
CA PRO A 801 37.94 -14.82 -2.30
C PRO A 801 36.60 -14.76 -3.04
N ALA A 802 35.72 -13.85 -2.61
CA ALA A 802 34.47 -13.57 -3.33
C ALA A 802 34.80 -12.99 -4.73
N PRO A 803 34.19 -13.50 -5.79
CA PRO A 803 34.47 -12.99 -7.14
C PRO A 803 33.87 -11.61 -7.37
N HIS A 804 34.61 -10.73 -8.03
CA HIS A 804 34.20 -9.40 -8.47
C HIS A 804 34.62 -9.15 -9.91
N PRO A 805 33.75 -8.56 -10.76
CA PRO A 805 32.33 -8.26 -10.50
C PRO A 805 31.50 -9.52 -10.29
N LEU A 806 30.26 -9.36 -9.79
CA LEU A 806 29.35 -10.49 -9.50
C LEU A 806 29.12 -11.34 -10.76
N PRO A 807 29.54 -12.63 -10.77
CA PRO A 807 29.29 -13.50 -11.93
C PRO A 807 27.84 -14.00 -11.98
N GLY A 808 27.34 -14.30 -13.19
CA GLY A 808 25.96 -14.72 -13.42
C GLY A 808 25.55 -15.97 -12.62
N TRP A 809 26.45 -16.98 -12.53
CA TRP A 809 26.17 -18.21 -11.78
C TRP A 809 25.99 -17.98 -10.28
N LEU A 810 26.69 -16.97 -9.72
CA LEU A 810 26.58 -16.65 -8.30
C LEU A 810 25.28 -15.84 -8.04
N ALA A 811 24.90 -14.95 -8.97
CA ALA A 811 23.61 -14.29 -8.93
C ALA A 811 22.46 -15.31 -8.97
N GLU A 812 22.56 -16.33 -9.83
CA GLU A 812 21.61 -17.44 -9.90
C GLU A 812 21.50 -18.21 -8.58
N ASP A 813 22.62 -18.54 -7.92
CA ASP A 813 22.62 -19.20 -6.60
C ASP A 813 21.91 -18.33 -5.53
N ILE A 814 22.18 -17.03 -5.51
CA ILE A 814 21.52 -16.09 -4.59
C ILE A 814 20.01 -16.02 -4.84
N ILE A 815 19.60 -15.93 -6.11
CA ILE A 815 18.19 -15.95 -6.52
C ILE A 815 17.50 -17.23 -6.08
N ALA A 816 18.11 -18.39 -6.34
CA ALA A 816 17.56 -19.70 -5.97
C ALA A 816 17.33 -19.79 -4.46
N ARG A 817 18.26 -19.33 -3.64
CA ARG A 817 18.12 -19.29 -2.16
C ARG A 817 16.96 -18.42 -1.70
N HIS A 818 16.72 -17.28 -2.35
CA HIS A 818 15.58 -16.40 -2.03
C HIS A 818 14.26 -17.07 -2.43
N LEU A 819 14.22 -17.76 -3.56
CA LEU A 819 13.05 -18.55 -3.98
C LEU A 819 12.73 -19.68 -3.01
N ASP A 820 13.73 -20.29 -2.39
CA ASP A 820 13.55 -21.37 -1.41
C ASP A 820 13.03 -20.88 -0.04
N SER A 821 13.01 -19.56 0.21
CA SER A 821 12.49 -19.00 1.47
C SER A 821 11.03 -19.41 1.73
N PRO A 822 10.60 -19.52 3.02
CA PRO A 822 9.22 -19.84 3.36
C PRO A 822 8.23 -18.71 3.10
N SER A 823 8.69 -17.52 2.73
CA SER A 823 7.83 -16.35 2.44
C SER A 823 6.75 -16.66 1.41
N MET A 824 5.53 -16.18 1.63
CA MET A 824 4.40 -16.35 0.70
C MET A 824 4.73 -15.80 -0.69
N LEU A 825 5.33 -14.62 -0.75
CA LEU A 825 5.76 -13.98 -1.99
C LEU A 825 7.27 -13.83 -2.02
N CYS A 826 7.88 -14.14 -3.17
CA CYS A 826 9.27 -13.79 -3.48
C CYS A 826 9.24 -12.91 -4.73
N VAL A 827 9.40 -11.59 -4.54
CA VAL A 827 9.27 -10.60 -5.60
C VAL A 827 10.62 -9.91 -5.78
N LEU A 828 11.31 -10.20 -6.88
CA LEU A 828 12.63 -9.64 -7.18
C LEU A 828 12.52 -8.52 -8.20
N SER A 829 13.44 -7.56 -8.17
CA SER A 829 13.52 -6.56 -9.23
C SER A 829 13.83 -7.21 -10.58
N LEU A 830 13.38 -6.61 -11.67
CA LEU A 830 13.73 -7.10 -13.02
C LEU A 830 15.26 -7.14 -13.23
N GLN A 831 15.97 -6.16 -12.68
CA GLN A 831 17.43 -6.08 -12.74
C GLN A 831 18.09 -7.25 -12.00
N ASP A 832 17.55 -7.65 -10.86
CA ASP A 832 18.07 -8.77 -10.10
C ASP A 832 17.85 -10.11 -10.83
N TRP A 833 16.70 -10.28 -11.49
CA TRP A 833 16.48 -11.42 -12.39
C TRP A 833 17.47 -11.45 -13.55
N LEU A 834 17.75 -10.29 -14.18
CA LEU A 834 18.71 -10.18 -15.29
C LEU A 834 20.15 -10.40 -14.84
N ALA A 835 20.48 -10.20 -13.56
CA ALA A 835 21.83 -10.38 -13.03
C ALA A 835 22.39 -11.80 -13.26
N MET A 836 21.52 -12.82 -13.33
CA MET A 836 21.93 -14.20 -13.60
C MET A 836 22.42 -14.42 -15.05
N SER A 837 22.09 -13.51 -15.98
CA SER A 837 22.47 -13.63 -17.40
C SER A 837 23.46 -12.56 -17.83
N GLU A 838 24.75 -12.91 -17.88
CA GLU A 838 25.82 -11.99 -18.31
C GLU A 838 25.61 -11.44 -19.73
N ARG A 839 24.83 -12.13 -20.54
CA ARG A 839 24.49 -11.70 -21.90
C ARG A 839 23.37 -10.67 -21.97
N LEU A 840 22.42 -10.74 -21.05
CA LEU A 840 21.20 -9.91 -21.06
C LEU A 840 21.29 -8.72 -20.13
N ARG A 841 22.06 -8.82 -19.03
CA ARG A 841 22.27 -7.70 -18.13
C ARG A 841 23.10 -6.59 -18.79
N LEU A 842 23.04 -5.37 -18.28
CA LEU A 842 23.93 -4.30 -18.71
C LEU A 842 25.40 -4.68 -18.48
N PRO A 843 26.34 -4.17 -19.29
CA PRO A 843 27.77 -4.31 -19.02
C PRO A 843 28.11 -3.84 -17.60
N ASP A 844 29.13 -4.45 -16.98
CA ASP A 844 29.51 -4.11 -15.60
C ASP A 844 29.89 -2.63 -15.43
N ALA A 845 30.45 -2.00 -16.46
CA ALA A 845 30.75 -0.57 -16.46
C ALA A 845 29.50 0.33 -16.40
N ASP A 846 28.35 -0.17 -16.80
CA ASP A 846 27.07 0.56 -16.86
C ASP A 846 26.09 0.14 -15.76
N ALA A 847 26.52 -0.63 -14.77
CA ALA A 847 25.68 -1.17 -13.71
C ALA A 847 24.91 -0.09 -12.92
N ASP A 848 25.47 1.11 -12.81
CA ASP A 848 24.82 2.24 -12.13
C ASP A 848 23.55 2.71 -12.85
N ALA A 849 23.41 2.46 -14.14
CA ALA A 849 22.20 2.79 -14.90
C ALA A 849 21.00 1.87 -14.54
N GLU A 850 21.22 0.79 -13.81
CA GLU A 850 20.16 -0.08 -13.29
C GLU A 850 19.43 0.52 -12.07
N ARG A 851 19.99 1.54 -11.43
CA ARG A 851 19.43 2.15 -10.22
C ARG A 851 18.11 2.86 -10.52
N ILE A 852 17.08 2.56 -9.75
CA ILE A 852 15.75 3.21 -9.88
C ILE A 852 15.71 4.47 -9.03
N ASN A 853 16.04 4.37 -7.73
CA ASN A 853 16.03 5.48 -6.79
C ASN A 853 17.29 5.53 -5.92
N VAL A 854 17.65 6.73 -5.48
CA VAL A 854 18.69 6.99 -4.48
C VAL A 854 18.05 7.85 -3.37
N PRO A 855 17.50 7.26 -2.30
CA PRO A 855 16.73 7.98 -1.28
C PRO A 855 17.48 9.12 -0.60
N ALA A 856 18.81 9.03 -0.48
CA ALA A 856 19.65 10.10 0.03
C ALA A 856 19.70 11.35 -0.86
N ASN A 857 19.30 11.24 -2.13
CA ASN A 857 19.22 12.35 -3.06
C ASN A 857 17.78 12.87 -3.20
N PRO A 858 17.40 13.96 -2.53
CA PRO A 858 16.01 14.48 -2.57
C PRO A 858 15.59 15.01 -3.95
N LYS A 859 16.55 15.20 -4.85
CA LYS A 859 16.32 15.65 -6.24
C LYS A 859 16.69 14.55 -7.23
N HIS A 860 16.40 13.28 -6.89
CA HIS A 860 16.64 12.17 -7.80
C HIS A 860 15.72 12.25 -9.01
N TYR A 861 16.28 12.02 -10.21
CA TYR A 861 15.51 11.94 -11.45
C TYR A 861 15.11 10.47 -11.72
N TRP A 862 13.82 10.15 -11.59
CA TRP A 862 13.26 8.81 -11.80
C TRP A 862 13.12 8.51 -13.31
N ARG A 863 14.23 8.15 -13.95
CA ARG A 863 14.32 7.97 -15.39
C ARG A 863 14.81 6.59 -15.83
N TYR A 864 14.90 5.63 -14.89
CA TYR A 864 15.29 4.27 -15.21
C TYR A 864 14.37 3.68 -16.28
N ARG A 865 14.94 3.07 -17.29
CA ARG A 865 14.23 2.40 -18.37
C ARG A 865 14.92 1.10 -18.71
N MET A 866 14.16 0.04 -18.98
CA MET A 866 14.68 -1.22 -19.49
C MET A 866 15.55 -0.98 -20.73
N HIS A 867 16.73 -1.59 -20.76
CA HIS A 867 17.60 -1.52 -21.95
C HIS A 867 17.22 -2.55 -23.02
N LEU A 868 16.44 -3.59 -22.65
CA LEU A 868 15.90 -4.61 -23.55
C LEU A 868 14.40 -4.38 -23.79
N ASN A 869 13.94 -4.76 -24.99
CA ASN A 869 12.50 -4.80 -25.23
C ASN A 869 11.90 -6.09 -24.63
N ILE A 870 10.67 -6.01 -24.15
CA ILE A 870 9.97 -7.20 -23.59
C ILE A 870 9.85 -8.30 -24.65
N GLU A 871 9.62 -7.97 -25.92
CA GLU A 871 9.55 -8.94 -27.02
C GLU A 871 10.86 -9.73 -27.15
N ASP A 872 12.00 -9.07 -26.99
CA ASP A 872 13.31 -9.72 -27.10
C ASP A 872 13.56 -10.66 -25.91
N LEU A 873 13.15 -10.26 -24.69
CA LEU A 873 13.17 -11.13 -23.50
C LEU A 873 12.26 -12.34 -23.68
N MET A 874 11.05 -12.16 -24.19
CA MET A 874 10.12 -13.24 -24.46
C MET A 874 10.61 -14.22 -25.52
N ALA A 875 11.36 -13.73 -26.51
CA ALA A 875 11.95 -14.56 -27.58
C ALA A 875 13.21 -15.31 -27.12
N ASP A 876 13.82 -14.92 -26.03
CA ASP A 876 15.00 -15.59 -25.48
C ASP A 876 14.63 -16.85 -24.72
N ALA A 877 14.57 -17.97 -25.46
CA ALA A 877 14.18 -19.25 -24.88
C ALA A 877 15.11 -19.70 -23.75
N LYS A 878 16.43 -19.45 -23.86
CA LYS A 878 17.38 -19.83 -22.83
C LYS A 878 17.05 -19.15 -21.50
N PHE A 879 16.88 -17.85 -21.51
CA PHE A 879 16.57 -17.08 -20.31
C PHE A 879 15.21 -17.45 -19.70
N THR A 880 14.16 -17.54 -20.55
CA THR A 880 12.81 -17.88 -20.08
C THR A 880 12.72 -19.30 -19.50
N ASP A 881 13.47 -20.25 -20.07
CA ASP A 881 13.50 -21.65 -19.59
C ASP A 881 14.31 -21.78 -18.29
N GLU A 882 15.45 -21.10 -18.17
CA GLU A 882 16.24 -21.03 -16.93
C GLU A 882 15.41 -20.44 -15.80
N LEU A 883 14.76 -19.31 -16.04
CA LEU A 883 13.90 -18.63 -15.06
C LEU A 883 12.71 -19.51 -14.62
N SER A 884 11.98 -20.10 -15.59
CA SER A 884 10.88 -21.02 -15.31
C SER A 884 11.33 -22.24 -14.51
N THR A 885 12.53 -22.74 -14.79
CA THR A 885 13.09 -23.90 -14.11
C THR A 885 13.40 -23.59 -12.66
N LEU A 886 14.04 -22.46 -12.37
CA LEU A 886 14.32 -22.02 -11.00
C LEU A 886 13.04 -21.86 -10.18
N ILE A 887 12.02 -21.19 -10.74
CA ILE A 887 10.73 -20.98 -10.08
C ILE A 887 10.05 -22.33 -9.77
N ARG A 888 9.97 -23.21 -10.75
CA ARG A 888 9.35 -24.54 -10.58
C ARG A 888 10.09 -25.41 -9.57
N GLN A 889 11.43 -25.39 -9.56
CA GLN A 889 12.25 -26.16 -8.63
C GLN A 889 12.07 -25.71 -7.19
N SER A 890 11.84 -24.42 -6.96
CA SER A 890 11.55 -23.87 -5.62
C SER A 890 10.13 -24.22 -5.12
N GLY A 891 9.25 -24.77 -5.97
CA GLY A 891 7.86 -25.07 -5.63
C GLY A 891 6.94 -23.85 -5.61
N ARG A 892 7.31 -22.76 -6.33
CA ARG A 892 6.51 -21.52 -6.45
C ARG A 892 5.67 -21.47 -7.71
#